data_f2dcb1d0295117721232c626f506e46f
#
_entry.id   f2dcb1d0295117721232c626f506e46f
#
_cell.length_a   1.000
_cell.length_b   1.000
_cell.length_c   1.000
_cell.angle_alpha   90.00
_cell.angle_beta   90.00
_cell.angle_gamma   90.00
#
_symmetry.space_group_name_H-M   'P 1'
#
loop_
_entity.id
_entity.type
_entity.pdbx_description
1 polymer ?
#
loop_
_entity_poly.entity_id
_entity_poly.type
_entity_poly.pdbx_seq_one_letter_code
_entity_poly.pdbx_strand_id
1 'polypeptide(L)'
;MATLILSTVGTALGGPIGGAIGAVLGRVVDSAVIGTPTRQGPRLTELAVSTSSYGQPVPRVFGTMRVPGAIIWATELVESSQTSGGKGQPKTTTYSYAISFAVALSSRPVAAIGRIWADGALLRGSAGDLKVGGVMRLHKGTGDDEVDPLIVADKVAQGCAFRDLAYLVFEDLELASFGNRIPALSFEVTAPDGTLDVVDLLEDIPLAAGASAPLAGLRGFADQGGSRADLLAHVGQVFPLTLGATAKGLSLSPVEAREPIALPPPVVGRLDGEDRAEPRVRRDGSMREVPAALRYYDPARDYQPSLQRAPGVGGASAQIEFPGAFAAPDAQGRIATLHRRALTARDKLEWRIAEPAAGIVPGAVVTRASHGDVWRVSSWEWHADGIDLGLERIARLPAGHSVADPGSGPPPLDEVPGELVLRYVELPWDGSGDPATPQRYAALSMAGTRSPIALSAVEGDALLPLGQVGRGDTVQGASVAPLAPSPSLLFEAEATLEIALASAGMQLQSVDMPALLSGANRLLLGEEVLQFRQAEPLGDAHWRLTGLLRGRAGTEHHAAAGHPQGTAAILIDHRLVALPAQDHMEIAALPGVGSTEPVYAALGSAGVTQRPLTPVHPRVDLTAAGDAMWSWVRRARGGWRWQDGVDMPLVEERETYQVGLGSLETPHALWEVTGPSFSLTQTQWADLRALHPLAALWVRQIGTRGLSHPVHLPPAPSQETN
;
A
#
# COMPACT_ATOMS: atom_id res chain seq x y z
N MET A 1 18.86 -21.58 13.36
CA MET A 1 19.77 -21.62 14.54
C MET A 1 19.83 -20.25 15.20
N ALA A 2 20.03 -19.19 14.46
CA ALA A 2 20.02 -17.83 15.01
C ALA A 2 18.68 -17.46 15.65
N THR A 3 17.56 -17.91 15.09
CA THR A 3 16.21 -17.71 15.66
C THR A 3 16.10 -18.27 17.08
N LEU A 4 16.64 -19.46 17.33
CA LEU A 4 16.59 -20.10 18.66
C LEU A 4 17.51 -19.38 19.67
N ILE A 5 18.68 -18.98 19.24
CA ILE A 5 19.66 -18.28 20.09
C ILE A 5 19.18 -16.88 20.45
N LEU A 6 18.71 -16.13 19.47
CA LEU A 6 18.21 -14.76 19.68
C LEU A 6 16.89 -14.73 20.44
N SER A 7 16.01 -15.71 20.25
CA SER A 7 14.77 -15.80 21.04
C SER A 7 15.04 -16.14 22.50
N THR A 8 16.00 -17.05 22.77
CA THR A 8 16.38 -17.40 24.16
C THR A 8 17.13 -16.29 24.87
N VAL A 9 18.03 -15.59 24.17
CA VAL A 9 18.72 -14.41 24.72
C VAL A 9 17.74 -13.26 24.93
N GLY A 10 16.85 -13.01 23.96
CA GLY A 10 15.81 -12.00 24.08
C GLY A 10 14.84 -12.29 25.24
N THR A 11 14.46 -13.56 25.43
CA THR A 11 13.60 -13.96 26.56
C THR A 11 14.32 -13.81 27.91
N ALA A 12 15.62 -14.07 27.95
CA ALA A 12 16.41 -13.93 29.17
C ALA A 12 16.65 -12.46 29.58
N LEU A 13 16.69 -11.52 28.62
CA LEU A 13 16.98 -10.11 28.85
C LEU A 13 15.74 -9.21 28.89
N GLY A 14 14.65 -9.57 28.21
CA GLY A 14 13.46 -8.74 28.04
C GLY A 14 12.11 -9.48 28.17
N GLY A 15 12.10 -10.67 28.81
CA GLY A 15 10.88 -11.46 29.02
C GLY A 15 10.24 -11.94 27.71
N PRO A 16 8.92 -12.26 27.71
CA PRO A 16 8.23 -12.81 26.53
C PRO A 16 8.28 -11.90 25.29
N ILE A 17 8.36 -10.61 25.50
CA ILE A 17 8.42 -9.59 24.42
C ILE A 17 9.84 -9.57 23.80
N GLY A 18 10.89 -9.62 24.61
CA GLY A 18 12.25 -9.75 24.12
C GLY A 18 12.48 -11.07 23.35
N GLY A 19 11.82 -12.14 23.74
CA GLY A 19 11.82 -13.42 23.03
C GLY A 19 11.15 -13.32 21.64
N ALA A 20 10.05 -12.58 21.51
CA ALA A 20 9.37 -12.36 20.25
C ALA A 20 10.23 -11.50 19.27
N ILE A 21 10.86 -10.45 19.77
CA ILE A 21 11.80 -9.61 19.00
C ILE A 21 13.02 -10.44 18.56
N GLY A 22 13.60 -11.23 19.48
CA GLY A 22 14.72 -12.11 19.19
C GLY A 22 14.38 -13.20 18.17
N ALA A 23 13.14 -13.72 18.15
CA ALA A 23 12.68 -14.69 17.18
C ALA A 23 12.50 -14.10 15.78
N VAL A 24 12.04 -12.85 15.68
CA VAL A 24 11.89 -12.15 14.39
C VAL A 24 13.26 -11.82 13.81
N LEU A 25 14.17 -11.28 14.62
CA LEU A 25 15.55 -11.01 14.21
C LEU A 25 16.29 -12.29 13.81
N GLY A 26 16.08 -13.38 14.54
CA GLY A 26 16.70 -14.66 14.24
C GLY A 26 16.21 -15.29 12.92
N ARG A 27 14.94 -15.12 12.53
CA ARG A 27 14.42 -15.56 11.24
C ARG A 27 15.04 -14.83 10.05
N VAL A 28 15.31 -13.51 10.20
CA VAL A 28 15.97 -12.72 9.17
C VAL A 28 17.42 -13.18 8.97
N VAL A 29 18.13 -13.48 10.08
CA VAL A 29 19.51 -13.98 10.03
C VAL A 29 19.58 -15.41 9.46
N ASP A 30 18.66 -16.30 9.84
CA ASP A 30 18.63 -17.67 9.31
C ASP A 30 18.33 -17.71 7.80
N SER A 31 17.57 -16.76 7.26
CA SER A 31 17.32 -16.64 5.81
C SER A 31 18.49 -16.03 5.02
N ALA A 32 19.36 -15.26 5.67
CA ALA A 32 20.54 -14.64 5.05
C ALA A 32 21.78 -15.58 5.00
N VAL A 33 21.83 -16.61 5.84
CA VAL A 33 23.02 -17.48 5.99
C VAL A 33 23.03 -18.67 5.00
N ILE A 34 21.96 -18.98 4.29
CA ILE A 34 21.87 -20.15 3.38
C ILE A 34 22.09 -19.77 1.89
N GLY A 35 22.51 -18.56 1.58
CA GLY A 35 22.80 -18.14 0.22
C GLY A 35 24.31 -18.17 -0.09
N THR A 36 24.71 -19.02 -1.03
CA THR A 36 26.06 -19.05 -1.61
C THR A 36 26.47 -17.68 -2.17
N PRO A 37 27.72 -17.20 -1.94
CA PRO A 37 28.14 -15.89 -2.41
C PRO A 37 28.42 -15.92 -3.92
N THR A 38 27.45 -15.54 -4.72
CA THR A 38 27.69 -15.12 -6.09
C THR A 38 28.00 -13.62 -6.06
N ARG A 39 29.22 -13.22 -6.38
CA ARG A 39 29.59 -11.84 -6.65
C ARG A 39 28.78 -11.32 -7.83
N GLN A 40 27.67 -10.69 -7.56
CA GLN A 40 26.91 -9.90 -8.52
C GLN A 40 27.04 -8.45 -8.08
N GLY A 41 27.35 -7.55 -9.03
CA GLY A 41 27.34 -6.12 -8.79
C GLY A 41 26.01 -5.61 -8.21
N PRO A 42 25.92 -4.36 -7.75
CA PRO A 42 24.73 -3.84 -7.10
C PRO A 42 23.52 -4.00 -8.01
N ARG A 43 22.65 -4.94 -7.67
CA ARG A 43 21.36 -5.11 -8.34
C ARG A 43 20.41 -4.07 -7.80
N LEU A 44 19.58 -3.49 -8.67
CA LEU A 44 18.38 -2.78 -8.29
C LEU A 44 17.37 -3.78 -7.71
N THR A 45 17.65 -4.27 -6.52
CA THR A 45 16.68 -4.97 -5.67
C THR A 45 15.80 -3.94 -4.98
N GLU A 46 14.66 -4.36 -4.46
CA GLU A 46 13.84 -3.52 -3.58
C GLU A 46 14.72 -2.83 -2.53
N LEU A 47 14.45 -1.55 -2.27
CA LEU A 47 15.20 -0.77 -1.28
C LEU A 47 15.31 -1.57 0.01
N ALA A 48 16.56 -1.84 0.43
CA ALA A 48 16.79 -2.69 1.59
C ALA A 48 16.14 -2.11 2.84
N VAL A 49 15.63 -2.98 3.65
CA VAL A 49 14.95 -2.70 4.92
C VAL A 49 15.98 -2.36 5.99
N SER A 50 15.65 -1.47 6.93
CA SER A 50 16.48 -1.21 8.11
C SER A 50 16.74 -2.50 8.87
N THR A 51 17.97 -2.93 8.95
CA THR A 51 18.37 -4.12 9.67
C THR A 51 19.52 -3.79 10.62
N SER A 52 19.58 -4.50 11.73
CA SER A 52 20.75 -4.51 12.61
C SER A 52 21.58 -5.76 12.30
N SER A 53 22.35 -5.73 11.21
CA SER A 53 23.18 -6.86 10.79
C SER A 53 24.64 -6.47 10.90
N TYR A 54 25.39 -7.21 11.72
CA TYR A 54 26.83 -7.04 11.80
C TYR A 54 27.51 -7.37 10.47
N GLY A 55 28.43 -6.50 10.03
CA GLY A 55 29.20 -6.70 8.80
C GLY A 55 28.56 -6.17 7.51
N GLN A 56 27.39 -5.52 7.60
CA GLN A 56 26.85 -4.78 6.45
C GLN A 56 27.52 -3.39 6.35
N PRO A 57 28.00 -2.97 5.17
CA PRO A 57 28.58 -1.65 5.01
C PRO A 57 27.51 -0.56 5.11
N VAL A 58 27.83 0.53 5.81
CA VAL A 58 27.04 1.75 5.76
C VAL A 58 27.36 2.45 4.42
N PRO A 59 26.36 2.83 3.62
CA PRO A 59 26.58 3.39 2.31
C PRO A 59 27.30 4.75 2.37
N ARG A 60 28.07 5.08 1.33
CA ARG A 60 28.52 6.43 1.05
C ARG A 60 27.50 7.11 0.15
N VAL A 61 26.84 8.14 0.67
CA VAL A 61 25.79 8.85 -0.09
C VAL A 61 26.36 10.06 -0.79
N PHE A 62 26.02 10.22 -2.06
CA PHE A 62 26.36 11.35 -2.92
C PHE A 62 25.09 11.95 -3.51
N GLY A 63 24.96 13.29 -3.49
CA GLY A 63 23.74 13.96 -3.93
C GLY A 63 22.53 13.62 -3.03
N THR A 64 21.36 13.44 -3.64
CA THR A 64 20.14 13.08 -2.89
C THR A 64 19.65 11.68 -3.29
N MET A 65 19.62 10.77 -2.31
CA MET A 65 19.26 9.38 -2.54
C MET A 65 18.40 8.82 -1.39
N ARG A 66 17.50 7.89 -1.70
CA ARG A 66 16.82 7.09 -0.68
C ARG A 66 17.68 5.88 -0.31
N VAL A 67 18.03 5.79 0.96
CA VAL A 67 18.87 4.70 1.51
C VAL A 67 18.18 4.02 2.68
N PRO A 68 18.45 2.73 2.92
CA PRO A 68 18.04 2.06 4.14
C PRO A 68 18.86 2.58 5.32
N GLY A 69 18.29 2.51 6.50
CA GLY A 69 19.05 2.78 7.73
C GLY A 69 19.54 1.50 8.38
N ALA A 70 20.71 1.54 9.01
CA ALA A 70 21.22 0.48 9.87
C ALA A 70 21.09 0.90 11.33
N ILE A 71 20.37 0.13 12.16
CA ILE A 71 20.23 0.44 13.59
C ILE A 71 21.58 0.20 14.27
N ILE A 72 22.12 1.24 14.89
CA ILE A 72 23.43 1.22 15.58
C ILE A 72 23.30 1.27 17.10
N TRP A 73 22.17 1.72 17.61
CA TRP A 73 21.87 1.79 19.05
C TRP A 73 20.35 1.79 19.24
N ALA A 74 19.86 1.20 20.32
CA ALA A 74 18.45 1.24 20.72
C ALA A 74 18.29 1.04 22.23
N THR A 75 17.27 1.68 22.81
CA THR A 75 16.86 1.45 24.22
C THR A 75 15.95 0.22 24.33
N GLU A 76 15.59 -0.13 25.55
CA GLU A 76 14.44 -1.00 25.80
C GLU A 76 13.13 -0.28 25.43
N LEU A 77 12.09 -1.07 25.18
CA LEU A 77 10.74 -0.54 24.93
C LEU A 77 10.19 0.13 26.18
N VAL A 78 9.72 1.36 26.03
CA VAL A 78 9.02 2.07 27.09
C VAL A 78 7.52 1.85 26.91
N GLU A 79 6.90 1.19 27.90
CA GLU A 79 5.45 1.02 27.93
C GLU A 79 4.83 2.21 28.62
N SER A 80 3.87 2.85 27.96
CA SER A 80 3.00 3.85 28.56
C SER A 80 1.55 3.34 28.55
N SER A 81 0.84 3.51 29.65
CA SER A 81 -0.56 3.16 29.77
C SER A 81 -1.39 4.42 29.97
N GLN A 82 -2.38 4.59 29.12
CA GLN A 82 -3.32 5.69 29.21
C GLN A 82 -4.71 5.15 29.58
N THR A 83 -5.24 5.62 30.70
CA THR A 83 -6.57 5.21 31.16
C THR A 83 -7.57 6.32 30.83
N SER A 84 -8.46 6.07 29.88
CA SER A 84 -9.55 6.97 29.51
C SER A 84 -10.90 6.43 30.01
N GLY A 85 -11.74 7.30 30.60
CA GLY A 85 -13.09 6.95 31.06
C GLY A 85 -13.71 8.06 31.88
N GLY A 86 -14.84 8.60 31.45
CA GLY A 86 -15.64 9.61 32.18
C GLY A 86 -16.52 8.99 33.28
N LYS A 87 -17.06 9.84 34.18
CA LYS A 87 -17.98 9.41 35.22
C LYS A 87 -19.20 8.68 34.58
N GLY A 88 -19.26 7.35 34.77
CA GLY A 88 -20.35 6.51 34.27
C GLY A 88 -20.05 5.68 33.04
N GLN A 89 -18.80 5.73 32.50
CA GLN A 89 -18.32 4.82 31.46
C GLN A 89 -17.17 3.93 31.98
N PRO A 90 -17.01 2.70 31.47
CA PRO A 90 -15.88 1.85 31.83
C PRO A 90 -14.56 2.56 31.54
N LYS A 91 -13.63 2.46 32.48
CA LYS A 91 -12.27 2.96 32.29
C LYS A 91 -11.50 1.99 31.39
N THR A 92 -11.03 2.46 30.24
CA THR A 92 -10.21 1.68 29.32
C THR A 92 -8.76 2.09 29.46
N THR A 93 -7.87 1.13 29.73
CA THR A 93 -6.42 1.35 29.74
C THR A 93 -5.85 0.87 28.42
N THR A 94 -5.34 1.81 27.62
CA THR A 94 -4.64 1.52 26.37
C THR A 94 -3.14 1.52 26.65
N TYR A 95 -2.44 0.48 26.20
CA TYR A 95 -0.99 0.39 26.27
C TYR A 95 -0.40 0.84 24.96
N SER A 96 0.46 1.85 24.99
CA SER A 96 1.30 2.26 23.88
C SER A 96 2.76 2.03 24.19
N TYR A 97 3.53 1.69 23.16
CA TYR A 97 4.95 1.43 23.28
C TYR A 97 5.73 2.47 22.50
N ALA A 98 6.77 2.99 23.08
CA ALA A 98 7.73 3.88 22.44
C ALA A 98 9.14 3.31 22.57
N ILE A 99 10.03 3.70 21.65
CA ILE A 99 11.42 3.31 21.67
C ILE A 99 12.30 4.45 21.20
N SER A 100 13.46 4.60 21.81
CA SER A 100 14.52 5.49 21.33
C SER A 100 15.61 4.67 20.67
N PHE A 101 16.04 5.07 19.48
CA PHE A 101 17.08 4.34 18.74
C PHE A 101 17.82 5.25 17.76
N ALA A 102 19.04 4.85 17.41
CA ALA A 102 19.89 5.54 16.45
C ALA A 102 20.06 4.69 15.19
N VAL A 103 19.98 5.35 14.03
CA VAL A 103 20.07 4.74 12.70
C VAL A 103 21.20 5.37 11.90
N ALA A 104 22.18 4.59 11.50
CA ALA A 104 23.24 5.02 10.60
C ALA A 104 22.71 5.16 9.17
N LEU A 105 23.11 6.22 8.49
CA LEU A 105 22.61 6.60 7.16
C LEU A 105 23.71 6.66 6.11
N SER A 106 24.88 7.21 6.47
CA SER A 106 25.99 7.41 5.54
C SER A 106 27.32 7.43 6.27
N SER A 107 28.34 6.80 5.69
CA SER A 107 29.73 6.92 6.10
C SER A 107 30.43 8.16 5.52
N ARG A 108 29.68 9.11 4.98
CA ARG A 108 30.09 10.47 4.59
C ARG A 108 29.17 11.48 5.28
N PRO A 109 29.63 12.72 5.45
CA PRO A 109 28.79 13.79 5.95
C PRO A 109 27.53 13.99 5.11
N VAL A 110 26.42 14.37 5.77
CA VAL A 110 25.15 14.69 5.12
C VAL A 110 24.72 16.11 5.43
N ALA A 111 24.05 16.75 4.50
CA ALA A 111 23.51 18.12 4.68
C ALA A 111 22.14 18.09 5.37
N ALA A 112 21.26 17.20 4.94
CA ALA A 112 19.89 17.14 5.42
C ALA A 112 19.24 15.76 5.22
N ILE A 113 18.15 15.53 5.96
CA ILE A 113 17.23 14.42 5.77
C ILE A 113 15.91 14.99 5.25
N GLY A 114 15.41 14.46 4.15
CA GLY A 114 14.11 14.76 3.58
C GLY A 114 13.00 13.86 4.14
N ARG A 115 12.31 13.18 3.23
CA ARG A 115 11.23 12.23 3.56
C ARG A 115 11.78 10.97 4.20
N ILE A 116 10.97 10.37 5.08
CA ILE A 116 11.28 9.08 5.73
C ILE A 116 10.09 8.17 5.50
N TRP A 117 10.35 6.90 5.16
CA TRP A 117 9.33 5.88 5.01
C TRP A 117 9.54 4.77 6.04
N ALA A 118 8.44 4.30 6.59
CA ALA A 118 8.35 3.18 7.52
C ALA A 118 7.47 2.09 6.89
N ASP A 119 7.99 0.89 6.71
CA ASP A 119 7.30 -0.22 6.01
C ASP A 119 6.69 0.20 4.65
N GLY A 120 7.35 1.14 3.96
CA GLY A 120 6.90 1.69 2.68
C GLY A 120 5.89 2.84 2.76
N ALA A 121 5.33 3.14 3.94
CA ALA A 121 4.45 4.28 4.18
C ALA A 121 5.26 5.51 4.61
N LEU A 122 4.76 6.72 4.32
CA LEU A 122 5.44 7.95 4.69
C LEU A 122 5.38 8.18 6.21
N LEU A 123 6.54 8.21 6.86
CA LEU A 123 6.70 8.50 8.29
C LEU A 123 6.99 9.99 8.53
N ARG A 124 7.75 10.63 7.64
CA ARG A 124 8.07 12.05 7.70
C ARG A 124 7.86 12.67 6.34
N GLY A 125 7.04 13.72 6.28
CA GLY A 125 6.70 14.42 5.06
C GLY A 125 7.81 15.36 4.56
N SER A 126 7.59 15.94 3.38
CA SER A 126 8.50 16.94 2.78
C SER A 126 8.58 18.24 3.59
N ALA A 127 7.55 18.57 4.34
CA ALA A 127 7.52 19.70 5.27
C ALA A 127 8.32 19.47 6.57
N GLY A 128 8.81 18.24 6.77
CA GLY A 128 9.56 17.87 7.96
C GLY A 128 8.71 17.37 9.13
N ASP A 129 7.43 17.24 8.93
CA ASP A 129 6.44 16.75 9.89
C ASP A 129 6.55 15.25 10.09
N LEU A 130 6.70 14.82 11.35
CA LEU A 130 6.67 13.42 11.73
C LEU A 130 5.20 12.99 11.90
N LYS A 131 4.82 11.87 11.30
CA LYS A 131 3.42 11.40 11.27
C LYS A 131 3.03 10.60 12.52
N VAL A 132 3.96 10.32 13.41
CA VAL A 132 3.76 9.65 14.69
C VAL A 132 4.44 10.45 15.80
N GLY A 133 4.09 10.22 17.05
CA GLY A 133 4.76 10.85 18.19
C GLY A 133 6.23 10.46 18.24
N GLY A 134 7.07 11.41 18.67
CA GLY A 134 8.52 11.24 18.79
C GLY A 134 9.29 12.48 18.40
N VAL A 135 10.57 12.51 18.75
CA VAL A 135 11.50 13.59 18.40
C VAL A 135 12.66 13.02 17.57
N MET A 136 13.18 13.82 16.67
CA MET A 136 14.24 13.44 15.75
C MET A 136 15.44 14.38 15.90
N ARG A 137 16.67 13.83 15.98
CA ARG A 137 17.91 14.58 15.92
C ARG A 137 18.85 13.99 14.87
N LEU A 138 19.35 14.85 13.99
CA LEU A 138 20.32 14.50 12.95
C LEU A 138 21.73 14.84 13.38
N HIS A 139 22.61 13.84 13.42
CA HIS A 139 24.05 13.98 13.50
C HIS A 139 24.64 13.86 12.10
N LYS A 140 25.33 14.91 11.65
CA LYS A 140 25.71 15.05 10.24
C LYS A 140 26.95 14.25 9.82
N GLY A 141 27.70 13.69 10.78
CA GLY A 141 28.91 12.93 10.50
C GLY A 141 30.09 13.79 10.06
N THR A 142 30.24 14.98 10.62
CA THR A 142 31.31 15.94 10.29
C THR A 142 32.63 15.67 11.05
N GLY A 143 32.66 14.65 11.90
CA GLY A 143 33.86 14.26 12.65
C GLY A 143 34.02 15.01 13.99
N ASP A 144 33.34 16.11 14.17
CA ASP A 144 33.33 16.95 15.39
C ASP A 144 31.99 16.89 16.14
N ASP A 145 31.08 16.00 15.70
CA ASP A 145 29.77 15.81 16.33
C ASP A 145 29.91 15.43 17.82
N GLU A 146 29.13 16.08 18.66
CA GLU A 146 29.00 15.73 20.08
C GLU A 146 28.17 14.44 20.23
N VAL A 147 28.40 13.73 21.36
CA VAL A 147 27.61 12.53 21.68
C VAL A 147 26.17 12.92 21.94
N ASP A 148 25.22 12.19 21.35
CA ASP A 148 23.80 12.41 21.62
C ASP A 148 23.46 12.24 23.10
N PRO A 149 22.69 13.14 23.74
CA PRO A 149 22.37 13.08 25.16
C PRO A 149 21.75 11.76 25.63
N LEU A 150 20.96 11.09 24.80
CA LEU A 150 20.39 9.79 25.14
C LEU A 150 21.43 8.68 25.14
N ILE A 151 22.39 8.72 24.22
CA ILE A 151 23.47 7.76 24.15
C ILE A 151 24.46 7.98 25.34
N VAL A 152 24.66 9.25 25.75
CA VAL A 152 25.45 9.57 26.98
C VAL A 152 24.76 8.99 28.21
N ALA A 153 23.45 9.08 28.31
CA ALA A 153 22.68 8.58 29.44
C ALA A 153 22.65 7.04 29.51
N ASP A 154 22.87 6.36 28.40
CA ASP A 154 22.94 4.90 28.34
C ASP A 154 24.30 4.39 28.82
N LYS A 155 24.32 3.77 30.03
CA LYS A 155 25.52 3.20 30.64
C LYS A 155 26.14 2.05 29.82
N VAL A 156 25.37 1.39 28.97
CA VAL A 156 25.81 0.26 28.13
C VAL A 156 26.55 0.76 26.90
N ALA A 157 26.10 1.84 26.29
CA ALA A 157 26.67 2.40 25.07
C ALA A 157 28.01 3.13 25.30
N GLN A 158 28.43 3.36 26.54
CA GLN A 158 29.68 4.03 26.96
C GLN A 158 29.90 5.41 26.28
N GLY A 159 28.84 6.08 25.87
CA GLY A 159 28.89 7.42 25.29
C GLY A 159 29.61 7.51 23.94
N CYS A 160 29.39 6.57 23.02
CA CYS A 160 29.98 6.59 21.69
C CYS A 160 29.39 7.73 20.82
N ALA A 161 30.27 8.58 20.25
CA ALA A 161 29.87 9.71 19.40
C ALA A 161 29.58 9.30 17.94
N PHE A 162 29.97 8.10 17.50
CA PHE A 162 29.87 7.64 16.09
C PHE A 162 30.40 8.68 15.08
N ARG A 163 31.57 9.27 15.39
CA ARG A 163 32.20 10.28 14.53
C ARG A 163 32.44 9.76 13.11
N ASP A 164 32.42 10.64 12.13
CA ASP A 164 32.53 10.31 10.69
C ASP A 164 31.39 9.40 10.19
N LEU A 165 30.28 9.31 10.93
CA LEU A 165 29.09 8.58 10.57
C LEU A 165 27.88 9.50 10.68
N ALA A 166 27.18 9.72 9.58
CA ALA A 166 25.90 10.42 9.62
C ALA A 166 24.83 9.47 10.14
N TYR A 167 24.15 9.87 11.21
CA TYR A 167 23.11 9.06 11.83
C TYR A 167 21.96 9.91 12.35
N LEU A 168 20.80 9.31 12.52
CA LEU A 168 19.59 9.92 13.05
C LEU A 168 19.20 9.24 14.34
N VAL A 169 18.91 10.02 15.37
CA VAL A 169 18.35 9.54 16.63
C VAL A 169 16.85 9.82 16.64
N PHE A 170 16.07 8.78 16.85
CA PHE A 170 14.67 8.89 17.24
C PHE A 170 14.56 8.79 18.74
N GLU A 171 13.90 9.75 19.37
CA GLU A 171 13.57 9.75 20.79
C GLU A 171 12.08 9.51 20.96
N ASP A 172 11.75 8.49 21.75
CA ASP A 172 10.39 8.09 22.09
C ASP A 172 9.46 7.94 20.88
N LEU A 173 9.97 7.29 19.82
CA LEU A 173 9.14 7.02 18.62
C LEU A 173 8.02 6.05 19.01
N GLU A 174 6.77 6.48 18.82
CA GLU A 174 5.61 5.66 19.09
C GLU A 174 5.48 4.50 18.10
N LEU A 175 5.30 3.28 18.62
CA LEU A 175 5.29 2.05 17.82
C LEU A 175 3.91 1.44 17.59
N ALA A 176 2.85 2.01 18.17
CA ALA A 176 1.49 1.48 18.05
C ALA A 176 1.09 1.24 16.59
N SER A 177 1.44 2.20 15.71
CA SER A 177 1.21 2.17 14.26
C SER A 177 1.96 1.06 13.52
N PHE A 178 2.99 0.47 14.14
CA PHE A 178 3.90 -0.50 13.52
C PHE A 178 3.81 -1.88 14.18
N GLY A 179 2.71 -2.16 14.88
CA GLY A 179 2.52 -3.43 15.60
C GLY A 179 3.54 -3.61 16.72
N ASN A 180 3.89 -2.51 17.42
CA ASN A 180 4.83 -2.46 18.53
C ASN A 180 6.23 -3.02 18.19
N ARG A 181 6.70 -2.78 16.97
CA ARG A 181 8.06 -3.12 16.51
C ARG A 181 8.70 -1.94 15.81
N ILE A 182 10.00 -1.90 15.72
CA ILE A 182 10.71 -0.93 14.87
C ILE A 182 10.38 -1.29 13.41
N PRO A 183 9.79 -0.36 12.63
CA PRO A 183 9.46 -0.61 11.23
C PRO A 183 10.73 -0.64 10.36
N ALA A 184 10.59 -1.15 9.16
CA ALA A 184 11.61 -1.04 8.14
C ALA A 184 11.74 0.40 7.66
N LEU A 185 12.82 1.08 8.01
CA LEU A 185 13.03 2.49 7.72
C LEU A 185 13.88 2.70 6.47
N SER A 186 13.51 3.68 5.66
CA SER A 186 14.35 4.21 4.60
C SER A 186 14.24 5.74 4.54
N PHE A 187 15.33 6.39 4.17
CA PHE A 187 15.55 7.82 4.37
C PHE A 187 15.97 8.48 3.07
N GLU A 188 15.36 9.61 2.74
CA GLU A 188 15.84 10.51 1.71
C GLU A 188 16.96 11.35 2.31
N VAL A 189 18.19 11.02 1.93
CA VAL A 189 19.42 11.63 2.45
C VAL A 189 20.01 12.53 1.39
N THR A 190 20.32 13.78 1.76
CA THR A 190 21.01 14.73 0.90
C THR A 190 22.43 14.98 1.42
N ALA A 191 23.41 14.64 0.60
CA ALA A 191 24.81 14.95 0.86
C ALA A 191 25.10 16.45 0.60
N PRO A 192 26.22 17.00 1.11
CA PRO A 192 26.58 18.41 0.89
C PRO A 192 27.05 18.70 -0.53
N ASP A 193 27.13 17.68 -1.39
CA ASP A 193 27.60 17.80 -2.76
C ASP A 193 26.67 18.68 -3.60
N GLY A 194 27.22 19.41 -4.54
CA GLY A 194 26.49 20.11 -5.56
C GLY A 194 26.17 19.25 -6.78
N THR A 195 26.63 19.67 -7.97
CA THR A 195 26.59 18.82 -9.17
C THR A 195 27.61 17.72 -9.03
N LEU A 196 27.16 16.47 -9.13
CA LEU A 196 28.03 15.32 -8.94
C LEU A 196 29.07 15.16 -10.05
N ASP A 197 30.31 14.93 -9.66
CA ASP A 197 31.42 14.56 -10.53
C ASP A 197 32.00 13.20 -10.10
N VAL A 198 32.61 12.46 -11.01
CA VAL A 198 33.31 11.21 -10.68
C VAL A 198 34.43 11.46 -9.66
N VAL A 199 35.03 12.66 -9.66
CA VAL A 199 36.07 13.06 -8.71
C VAL A 199 35.55 12.98 -7.26
N ASP A 200 34.31 13.36 -7.02
CA ASP A 200 33.68 13.27 -5.68
C ASP A 200 33.56 11.82 -5.19
N LEU A 201 33.43 10.87 -6.11
CA LEU A 201 33.37 9.44 -5.78
C LEU A 201 34.75 8.85 -5.41
N LEU A 202 35.83 9.55 -5.79
CA LEU A 202 37.23 9.09 -5.69
C LEU A 202 38.07 9.92 -4.72
N GLU A 203 37.45 10.46 -3.67
CA GLU A 203 38.11 11.35 -2.67
C GLU A 203 39.45 10.79 -2.13
N ASP A 204 39.56 9.46 -2.06
CA ASP A 204 40.72 8.77 -1.47
C ASP A 204 41.87 8.51 -2.51
N ILE A 205 41.66 8.88 -3.77
CA ILE A 205 42.64 8.58 -4.83
C ILE A 205 43.30 9.88 -5.31
N PRO A 206 44.65 9.92 -5.43
CA PRO A 206 45.33 11.09 -5.98
C PRO A 206 44.97 11.24 -7.44
N LEU A 207 44.31 12.33 -7.79
CA LEU A 207 43.91 12.67 -9.13
C LEU A 207 44.89 13.70 -9.75
N ALA A 208 45.10 13.61 -11.05
CA ALA A 208 45.86 14.61 -11.79
C ALA A 208 45.08 15.94 -11.84
N ALA A 209 45.82 17.07 -11.89
CA ALA A 209 45.22 18.38 -12.02
C ALA A 209 44.30 18.48 -13.25
N GLY A 210 43.09 18.96 -13.06
CA GLY A 210 42.07 19.09 -14.11
C GLY A 210 41.31 17.80 -14.43
N ALA A 211 41.49 16.74 -13.64
CA ALA A 211 40.62 15.58 -13.71
C ALA A 211 39.17 16.01 -13.35
N SER A 212 38.23 15.74 -14.23
CA SER A 212 36.80 15.99 -14.02
C SER A 212 35.98 15.16 -15.00
N ALA A 213 34.89 14.60 -14.53
CA ALA A 213 33.90 13.92 -15.34
C ALA A 213 32.51 14.11 -14.72
N PRO A 214 31.79 15.19 -15.07
CA PRO A 214 30.48 15.49 -14.52
C PRO A 214 29.48 14.37 -14.81
N LEU A 215 28.75 13.96 -13.77
CA LEU A 215 27.69 12.96 -13.84
C LEU A 215 26.35 13.64 -14.17
N ALA A 216 26.28 14.26 -15.33
CA ALA A 216 25.12 15.07 -15.73
C ALA A 216 23.82 14.28 -15.71
N GLY A 217 22.80 14.83 -15.02
CA GLY A 217 21.48 14.21 -14.83
C GLY A 217 21.39 13.25 -13.64
N LEU A 218 22.51 12.81 -13.06
CA LEU A 218 22.51 12.01 -11.84
C LEU A 218 22.22 12.91 -10.64
N ARG A 219 21.15 12.61 -9.91
CA ARG A 219 20.71 13.39 -8.74
C ARG A 219 21.22 12.82 -7.43
N GLY A 220 21.47 11.53 -7.38
CA GLY A 220 21.99 10.87 -6.21
C GLY A 220 22.52 9.47 -6.53
N PHE A 221 23.46 9.03 -5.71
CA PHE A 221 24.09 7.72 -5.81
C PHE A 221 24.50 7.24 -4.41
N ALA A 222 24.30 5.96 -4.14
CA ALA A 222 24.71 5.33 -2.89
C ALA A 222 25.72 4.20 -3.20
N ASP A 223 26.96 4.42 -2.79
CA ASP A 223 28.03 3.42 -2.87
C ASP A 223 27.97 2.53 -1.62
N GLN A 224 27.73 1.24 -1.81
CA GLN A 224 27.63 0.26 -0.72
C GLN A 224 28.98 -0.37 -0.36
N GLY A 225 30.07 0.19 -0.84
CA GLY A 225 31.42 -0.32 -0.62
C GLY A 225 31.88 -1.24 -1.76
N GLY A 226 33.11 -1.71 -1.63
CA GLY A 226 33.81 -2.48 -2.65
C GLY A 226 35.09 -1.78 -3.12
N SER A 227 35.70 -2.27 -4.22
CA SER A 227 36.90 -1.63 -4.76
C SER A 227 36.53 -0.38 -5.56
N ARG A 228 37.42 0.61 -5.59
CA ARG A 228 37.28 1.79 -6.46
C ARG A 228 37.24 1.43 -7.94
N ALA A 229 37.84 0.33 -8.31
CA ALA A 229 37.79 -0.19 -9.69
C ALA A 229 36.36 -0.69 -10.03
N ASP A 230 35.70 -1.39 -9.12
CA ASP A 230 34.32 -1.82 -9.30
C ASP A 230 33.36 -0.61 -9.37
N LEU A 231 33.55 0.39 -8.51
CA LEU A 231 32.80 1.65 -8.56
C LEU A 231 32.93 2.34 -9.92
N LEU A 232 34.16 2.51 -10.41
CA LEU A 232 34.43 3.12 -11.72
C LEU A 232 33.87 2.27 -12.88
N ALA A 233 33.93 0.95 -12.77
CA ALA A 233 33.34 0.05 -13.76
C ALA A 233 31.81 0.20 -13.83
N HIS A 234 31.15 0.31 -12.70
CA HIS A 234 29.70 0.55 -12.64
C HIS A 234 29.31 1.92 -13.18
N VAL A 235 29.97 2.97 -12.72
CA VAL A 235 29.73 4.33 -13.22
C VAL A 235 30.03 4.42 -14.71
N GLY A 236 31.10 3.78 -15.17
CA GLY A 236 31.52 3.74 -16.58
C GLY A 236 30.51 3.08 -17.53
N GLN A 237 29.63 2.21 -17.04
CA GLN A 237 28.54 1.64 -17.85
C GLN A 237 27.55 2.70 -18.30
N VAL A 238 27.29 3.71 -17.47
CA VAL A 238 26.31 4.77 -17.74
C VAL A 238 26.99 6.07 -18.15
N PHE A 239 28.17 6.36 -17.60
CA PHE A 239 28.98 7.54 -17.87
C PHE A 239 30.34 7.10 -18.44
N PRO A 240 30.47 6.96 -19.76
CA PRO A 240 31.68 6.47 -20.36
C PRO A 240 32.88 7.38 -20.08
N LEU A 241 33.88 6.81 -19.45
CA LEU A 241 35.08 7.51 -18.97
C LEU A 241 36.31 7.06 -19.72
N THR A 242 37.28 7.95 -19.84
CA THR A 242 38.66 7.64 -20.22
C THR A 242 39.54 7.83 -18.98
N LEU A 243 40.25 6.78 -18.64
CA LEU A 243 41.21 6.75 -17.54
C LEU A 243 42.62 6.69 -18.11
N GLY A 244 43.56 7.36 -17.47
CA GLY A 244 44.98 7.32 -17.82
C GLY A 244 45.84 7.53 -16.58
N ALA A 245 46.98 6.87 -16.51
CA ALA A 245 47.97 7.11 -15.47
C ALA A 245 48.93 8.23 -15.89
N THR A 246 49.19 9.16 -14.99
CA THR A 246 50.20 10.22 -15.15
C THR A 246 51.19 10.16 -13.98
N ALA A 247 52.32 10.82 -14.12
CA ALA A 247 53.29 10.91 -13.01
C ALA A 247 52.73 11.62 -11.75
N LYS A 248 51.62 12.33 -11.88
CA LYS A 248 50.97 13.12 -10.79
C LYS A 248 49.65 12.51 -10.29
N GLY A 249 49.29 11.30 -10.71
CA GLY A 249 48.07 10.62 -10.32
C GLY A 249 47.24 10.17 -11.51
N LEU A 250 46.00 9.75 -11.23
CA LEU A 250 45.06 9.27 -12.24
C LEU A 250 44.43 10.46 -13.00
N SER A 251 44.57 10.46 -14.33
CA SER A 251 43.80 11.38 -15.19
C SER A 251 42.46 10.77 -15.55
N LEU A 252 41.41 11.57 -15.50
CA LEU A 252 40.05 11.13 -15.72
C LEU A 252 39.31 12.20 -16.51
N SER A 253 38.57 11.80 -17.56
CA SER A 253 37.76 12.69 -18.37
C SER A 253 36.65 11.94 -19.08
N PRO A 254 35.47 12.58 -19.38
CA PRO A 254 34.52 12.00 -20.32
C PRO A 254 35.17 11.75 -21.66
N VAL A 255 34.76 10.65 -22.32
CA VAL A 255 35.33 10.29 -23.64
C VAL A 255 35.12 11.40 -24.68
N GLU A 256 34.01 12.11 -24.60
CA GLU A 256 33.64 13.19 -25.53
C GLU A 256 34.38 14.53 -25.30
N ALA A 257 35.00 14.70 -24.16
CA ALA A 257 35.67 15.98 -23.80
C ALA A 257 37.07 16.15 -24.42
N ARG A 258 37.58 15.10 -25.03
CA ARG A 258 38.93 15.15 -25.66
C ARG A 258 38.88 15.74 -27.06
N GLU A 259 39.75 16.69 -27.33
CA GLU A 259 39.93 17.19 -28.68
C GLU A 259 40.56 16.11 -29.60
N PRO A 260 40.01 15.89 -30.80
CA PRO A 260 40.52 14.91 -31.71
C PRO A 260 41.92 15.27 -32.24
N ILE A 261 42.85 14.31 -32.19
CA ILE A 261 44.19 14.43 -32.80
C ILE A 261 44.08 13.95 -34.24
N ALA A 262 44.66 14.68 -35.17
CA ALA A 262 44.72 14.26 -36.57
C ALA A 262 45.59 13.01 -36.71
N LEU A 263 45.05 11.97 -37.35
CA LEU A 263 45.83 10.78 -37.68
C LEU A 263 46.89 11.09 -38.73
N PRO A 264 48.16 10.62 -38.54
CA PRO A 264 49.15 10.58 -39.60
C PRO A 264 48.66 9.76 -40.79
N PRO A 265 49.20 9.97 -42.00
CA PRO A 265 48.85 9.16 -43.14
C PRO A 265 49.10 7.67 -42.86
N PRO A 266 48.21 6.77 -43.36
CA PRO A 266 48.41 5.34 -43.17
C PRO A 266 49.61 4.81 -44.00
N VAL A 267 50.25 3.84 -43.40
CA VAL A 267 51.23 3.07 -44.16
C VAL A 267 50.51 2.14 -45.14
N VAL A 268 50.66 2.39 -46.44
CA VAL A 268 50.06 1.59 -47.52
C VAL A 268 51.15 1.14 -48.49
N GLY A 269 50.95 0.03 -49.19
CA GLY A 269 51.89 -0.51 -50.15
C GLY A 269 52.59 -1.80 -49.73
N ARG A 270 53.55 -2.27 -50.47
CA ARG A 270 54.26 -3.56 -50.25
C ARG A 270 55.42 -3.34 -49.28
N LEU A 271 55.26 -3.83 -48.06
CA LEU A 271 56.37 -3.92 -47.10
C LEU A 271 56.55 -5.41 -46.71
N ASP A 272 57.76 -5.89 -46.69
CA ASP A 272 58.18 -7.25 -46.34
C ASP A 272 57.37 -8.40 -47.00
N GLY A 273 56.96 -8.18 -48.29
CA GLY A 273 56.25 -9.20 -49.05
C GLY A 273 54.74 -9.26 -48.95
N GLU A 274 54.11 -8.48 -48.05
CA GLU A 274 52.69 -8.35 -47.95
C GLU A 274 52.18 -7.03 -48.55
N ASP A 275 51.13 -7.10 -49.38
CA ASP A 275 50.42 -5.93 -49.91
C ASP A 275 49.40 -5.38 -48.85
N ARG A 276 49.70 -4.18 -48.35
CA ARG A 276 48.75 -3.50 -47.44
C ARG A 276 47.85 -2.59 -48.25
N ALA A 277 46.58 -2.93 -48.21
CA ALA A 277 45.51 -2.13 -48.80
C ALA A 277 45.21 -0.87 -47.96
N GLU A 278 44.57 0.12 -48.57
CA GLU A 278 44.03 1.29 -47.82
C GLU A 278 43.12 0.87 -46.69
N PRO A 279 43.23 1.53 -45.54
CA PRO A 279 42.36 1.25 -44.39
C PRO A 279 40.88 1.38 -44.75
N ARG A 280 40.12 0.35 -44.45
CA ARG A 280 38.66 0.32 -44.70
C ARG A 280 37.89 0.17 -43.39
N VAL A 281 36.79 0.92 -43.30
CA VAL A 281 35.85 0.77 -42.19
C VAL A 281 35.18 -0.60 -42.30
N ARG A 282 35.28 -1.39 -41.25
CA ARG A 282 34.61 -2.68 -41.13
C ARG A 282 33.52 -2.55 -40.05
N ARG A 283 32.36 -3.10 -40.31
CA ARG A 283 31.34 -3.20 -39.29
C ARG A 283 31.46 -4.55 -38.58
N ASP A 284 31.71 -4.51 -37.28
CA ASP A 284 31.75 -5.69 -36.44
C ASP A 284 30.36 -6.35 -36.45
N GLY A 285 30.28 -7.55 -37.02
CA GLY A 285 29.07 -8.36 -37.08
C GLY A 285 28.82 -9.17 -35.82
N SER A 286 29.68 -9.05 -34.81
CA SER A 286 29.48 -9.76 -33.55
C SER A 286 28.16 -9.36 -32.91
N MET A 287 27.46 -10.34 -32.32
CA MET A 287 26.21 -10.16 -31.55
C MET A 287 26.46 -9.52 -30.19
N ARG A 288 27.34 -8.52 -30.13
CA ARG A 288 27.59 -7.78 -28.91
C ARG A 288 26.25 -7.12 -28.49
N GLU A 289 25.78 -7.42 -27.29
CA GLU A 289 24.55 -6.88 -26.78
C GLU A 289 24.63 -5.35 -26.72
N VAL A 290 23.70 -4.69 -27.39
CA VAL A 290 23.60 -3.24 -27.41
C VAL A 290 22.70 -2.80 -26.27
N PRO A 291 23.16 -1.92 -25.35
CA PRO A 291 22.33 -1.41 -24.29
C PRO A 291 21.06 -0.75 -24.84
N ALA A 292 19.91 -1.18 -24.40
CA ALA A 292 18.64 -0.69 -24.91
C ALA A 292 17.65 -0.28 -23.82
N ALA A 293 17.95 -0.60 -22.57
CA ALA A 293 17.16 -0.19 -21.42
C ALA A 293 18.06 0.19 -20.24
N LEU A 294 17.65 1.19 -19.48
CA LEU A 294 18.29 1.63 -18.25
C LEU A 294 17.29 1.53 -17.11
N ARG A 295 17.62 0.74 -16.09
CA ARG A 295 16.89 0.66 -14.84
C ARG A 295 17.59 1.54 -13.81
N TYR A 296 16.81 2.37 -13.13
CA TYR A 296 17.30 3.43 -12.24
C TYR A 296 16.26 3.70 -11.13
N TYR A 297 16.58 4.55 -10.16
CA TYR A 297 15.63 5.03 -9.14
C TYR A 297 15.06 6.39 -9.53
N ASP A 298 13.72 6.54 -9.47
CA ASP A 298 13.04 7.78 -9.84
C ASP A 298 12.60 8.58 -8.60
N PRO A 299 13.19 9.77 -8.32
CA PRO A 299 12.78 10.59 -7.18
C PRO A 299 11.32 11.05 -7.22
N ALA A 300 10.74 11.21 -8.43
CA ALA A 300 9.33 11.57 -8.59
C ALA A 300 8.37 10.43 -8.22
N ARG A 301 8.89 9.20 -8.08
CA ARG A 301 8.18 8.00 -7.69
C ARG A 301 8.68 7.42 -6.37
N ASP A 302 9.06 8.27 -5.42
CA ASP A 302 9.62 7.87 -4.13
C ASP A 302 10.84 6.94 -4.25
N TYR A 303 11.67 7.16 -5.25
CA TYR A 303 12.83 6.32 -5.57
C TYR A 303 12.48 4.86 -5.89
N GLN A 304 11.27 4.61 -6.40
CA GLN A 304 10.95 3.28 -6.91
C GLN A 304 11.75 2.98 -8.18
N PRO A 305 12.11 1.70 -8.42
CA PRO A 305 12.77 1.31 -9.64
C PRO A 305 11.93 1.67 -10.86
N SER A 306 12.53 2.37 -11.80
CA SER A 306 11.95 2.78 -13.08
C SER A 306 12.80 2.30 -14.24
N LEU A 307 12.21 2.19 -15.41
CA LEU A 307 12.87 1.70 -16.62
C LEU A 307 12.62 2.68 -17.78
N GLN A 308 13.72 3.13 -18.41
CA GLN A 308 13.64 3.85 -19.67
C GLN A 308 14.29 3.03 -20.79
N ARG A 309 13.71 3.07 -21.99
CA ARG A 309 14.19 2.34 -23.16
C ARG A 309 14.71 3.31 -24.22
N ALA A 310 15.72 2.88 -24.97
CA ALA A 310 16.18 3.64 -26.12
C ALA A 310 15.07 3.71 -27.18
N PRO A 311 14.92 4.85 -27.90
CA PRO A 311 13.90 5.01 -28.93
C PRO A 311 14.04 3.98 -30.05
N GLY A 312 12.90 3.42 -30.51
CA GLY A 312 12.85 2.49 -31.64
C GLY A 312 13.28 1.05 -31.34
N VAL A 313 13.60 0.73 -30.08
CA VAL A 313 14.01 -0.63 -29.68
C VAL A 313 12.83 -1.39 -29.10
N GLY A 314 12.49 -2.53 -29.74
CA GLY A 314 11.48 -3.49 -29.27
C GLY A 314 12.11 -4.83 -28.89
N GLY A 315 11.40 -5.63 -28.08
CA GLY A 315 11.81 -6.98 -27.72
C GLY A 315 12.80 -7.09 -26.56
N ALA A 316 13.36 -8.29 -26.36
CA ALA A 316 14.39 -8.55 -25.38
C ALA A 316 15.71 -7.92 -25.83
N SER A 317 16.32 -7.09 -25.01
CA SER A 317 17.54 -6.34 -25.29
C SER A 317 18.34 -6.14 -24.01
N ALA A 318 19.64 -5.90 -24.13
CA ALA A 318 20.51 -5.69 -22.98
C ALA A 318 20.02 -4.53 -22.11
N GLN A 319 19.88 -4.81 -20.82
CA GLN A 319 19.48 -3.84 -19.82
C GLN A 319 20.68 -3.49 -18.94
N ILE A 320 20.88 -2.19 -18.72
CA ILE A 320 21.81 -1.68 -17.72
C ILE A 320 21.03 -1.46 -16.43
N GLU A 321 21.52 -2.00 -15.33
CA GLU A 321 21.04 -1.71 -13.99
C GLU A 321 22.02 -0.77 -13.30
N PHE A 322 21.55 0.41 -12.93
CA PHE A 322 22.36 1.41 -12.28
C PHE A 322 21.68 1.96 -11.03
N PRO A 323 22.29 1.81 -9.83
CA PRO A 323 21.65 2.19 -8.55
C PRO A 323 21.72 3.70 -8.28
N GLY A 324 21.50 4.52 -9.29
CA GLY A 324 21.50 5.98 -9.20
C GLY A 324 20.08 6.57 -9.36
N ALA A 325 19.90 7.76 -8.83
CA ALA A 325 18.67 8.51 -8.94
C ALA A 325 18.70 9.44 -10.15
N PHE A 326 17.75 9.27 -11.08
CA PHE A 326 17.58 10.12 -12.26
C PHE A 326 16.15 10.65 -12.36
N ALA A 327 15.96 11.81 -12.99
CA ALA A 327 14.66 12.12 -13.55
C ALA A 327 14.45 11.30 -14.84
N ALA A 328 13.19 10.95 -15.16
CA ALA A 328 12.86 10.14 -16.33
C ALA A 328 13.43 10.70 -17.65
N PRO A 329 13.37 12.03 -17.93
CA PRO A 329 13.99 12.60 -19.13
C PRO A 329 15.51 12.42 -19.20
N ASP A 330 16.21 12.53 -18.06
CA ASP A 330 17.65 12.36 -17.97
C ASP A 330 18.03 10.91 -18.25
N ALA A 331 17.32 9.95 -17.62
CA ALA A 331 17.52 8.52 -17.85
C ALA A 331 17.25 8.13 -19.31
N GLN A 332 16.18 8.67 -19.92
CA GLN A 332 15.85 8.45 -21.33
C GLN A 332 16.94 8.99 -22.26
N GLY A 333 17.41 10.21 -22.04
CA GLY A 333 18.49 10.82 -22.80
C GLY A 333 19.78 10.02 -22.68
N ARG A 334 20.08 9.53 -21.48
CA ARG A 334 21.26 8.73 -21.19
C ARG A 334 21.24 7.40 -21.94
N ILE A 335 20.16 6.62 -21.86
CA ILE A 335 20.09 5.32 -22.56
C ILE A 335 20.05 5.49 -24.06
N ALA A 336 19.40 6.52 -24.59
CA ALA A 336 19.39 6.83 -26.00
C ALA A 336 20.84 7.14 -26.54
N THR A 337 21.62 7.85 -25.73
CA THR A 337 23.01 8.15 -26.02
C THR A 337 23.88 6.91 -26.01
N LEU A 338 23.79 6.08 -24.97
CA LEU A 338 24.51 4.83 -24.83
C LEU A 338 24.20 3.85 -25.96
N HIS A 339 22.93 3.71 -26.31
CA HIS A 339 22.46 2.87 -27.41
C HIS A 339 23.08 3.29 -28.74
N ARG A 340 22.99 4.58 -29.12
CA ARG A 340 23.55 5.11 -30.35
C ARG A 340 25.08 4.95 -30.38
N ARG A 341 25.73 5.17 -29.25
CA ARG A 341 27.17 5.01 -29.10
C ARG A 341 27.59 3.57 -29.33
N ALA A 342 26.93 2.60 -28.74
CA ALA A 342 27.20 1.19 -28.92
C ALA A 342 26.99 0.73 -30.37
N LEU A 343 25.97 1.24 -31.06
CA LEU A 343 25.74 0.99 -32.47
C LEU A 343 26.85 1.58 -33.34
N THR A 344 27.33 2.80 -33.04
CA THR A 344 28.37 3.47 -33.79
C THR A 344 29.72 2.80 -33.55
N ALA A 345 30.03 2.34 -32.36
CA ALA A 345 31.27 1.64 -32.00
C ALA A 345 31.44 0.28 -32.70
N ARG A 346 30.39 -0.23 -33.36
CA ARG A 346 30.51 -1.39 -34.25
C ARG A 346 31.33 -1.11 -35.51
N ASP A 347 31.45 0.14 -35.93
CA ASP A 347 32.29 0.53 -37.01
C ASP A 347 33.73 0.59 -36.48
N LYS A 348 34.60 -0.28 -37.01
CA LYS A 348 36.01 -0.42 -36.63
C LYS A 348 36.89 -0.10 -37.82
N LEU A 349 38.08 0.40 -37.53
CA LEU A 349 39.08 0.74 -38.51
C LEU A 349 40.46 0.35 -37.97
N GLU A 350 41.21 -0.40 -38.73
CA GLU A 350 42.62 -0.68 -38.49
C GLU A 350 43.47 0.36 -39.22
N TRP A 351 44.39 1.00 -38.47
CA TRP A 351 45.21 2.07 -39.03
C TRP A 351 46.63 1.91 -38.58
N ARG A 352 47.58 1.76 -39.55
CA ARG A 352 48.99 1.69 -39.24
C ARG A 352 49.65 3.05 -39.44
N ILE A 353 50.41 3.48 -38.46
CA ILE A 353 51.29 4.65 -38.53
C ILE A 353 52.74 4.20 -38.53
N ALA A 354 53.61 4.94 -39.28
CA ALA A 354 55.01 4.56 -39.44
C ALA A 354 55.85 4.75 -38.17
N GLU A 355 55.53 5.81 -37.42
CA GLU A 355 56.21 6.23 -36.18
C GLU A 355 55.29 6.58 -35.07
N PRO A 356 55.75 6.46 -33.82
CA PRO A 356 54.94 6.90 -32.67
C PRO A 356 54.58 8.39 -32.82
N ALA A 357 53.29 8.70 -32.72
CA ALA A 357 52.82 10.07 -32.74
C ALA A 357 52.41 10.52 -31.32
N ALA A 358 52.86 11.73 -30.95
CA ALA A 358 52.56 12.27 -29.60
C ALA A 358 51.06 12.32 -29.31
N GLY A 359 50.65 11.73 -28.18
CA GLY A 359 49.26 11.71 -27.73
C GLY A 359 48.39 10.62 -28.38
N ILE A 360 48.84 9.87 -29.37
CA ILE A 360 48.12 8.75 -29.98
C ILE A 360 48.40 7.48 -29.18
N VAL A 361 47.62 7.25 -28.14
CA VAL A 361 47.70 6.10 -27.22
C VAL A 361 46.29 5.52 -27.00
N PRO A 362 46.15 4.32 -26.46
CA PRO A 362 44.83 3.78 -26.13
C PRO A 362 43.99 4.80 -25.33
N GLY A 363 42.74 4.99 -25.75
CA GLY A 363 41.83 6.02 -25.21
C GLY A 363 41.95 7.41 -25.86
N ALA A 364 42.95 7.66 -26.72
CA ALA A 364 43.01 8.91 -27.47
C ALA A 364 41.87 9.01 -28.47
N VAL A 365 41.39 10.23 -28.69
CA VAL A 365 40.38 10.55 -29.71
C VAL A 365 41.12 11.09 -30.95
N VAL A 366 40.83 10.49 -32.11
CA VAL A 366 41.54 10.81 -33.36
C VAL A 366 40.56 11.10 -34.50
N THR A 367 40.99 11.82 -35.50
CA THR A 367 40.20 12.12 -36.70
C THR A 367 40.98 11.85 -37.96
N ARG A 368 40.30 11.38 -39.03
CA ARG A 368 40.86 11.27 -40.36
C ARG A 368 40.77 12.62 -41.08
N ALA A 369 41.85 13.11 -41.59
CA ALA A 369 41.92 14.43 -42.24
C ALA A 369 40.92 14.62 -43.39
N SER A 370 40.58 13.54 -44.12
CA SER A 370 39.71 13.58 -45.32
C SER A 370 38.23 13.32 -45.09
N HIS A 371 37.81 12.87 -43.91
CA HIS A 371 36.45 12.35 -43.69
C HIS A 371 35.69 13.02 -42.52
N GLY A 372 36.37 13.74 -41.63
CA GLY A 372 35.75 14.44 -40.51
C GLY A 372 35.10 13.52 -39.43
N ASP A 373 35.20 12.19 -39.58
CA ASP A 373 34.75 11.22 -38.62
C ASP A 373 35.75 11.08 -37.45
N VAL A 374 35.20 10.78 -36.29
CA VAL A 374 35.93 10.75 -35.02
C VAL A 374 36.01 9.32 -34.52
N TRP A 375 37.19 8.93 -34.09
CA TRP A 375 37.53 7.58 -33.67
C TRP A 375 38.21 7.60 -32.31
N ARG A 376 38.06 6.53 -31.54
CA ARG A 376 38.83 6.28 -30.33
C ARG A 376 39.83 5.16 -30.59
N VAL A 377 41.05 5.35 -30.17
CA VAL A 377 42.07 4.29 -30.16
C VAL A 377 41.71 3.25 -29.11
N SER A 378 41.34 2.06 -29.54
CA SER A 378 40.96 0.93 -28.65
C SER A 378 42.17 0.02 -28.34
N SER A 379 43.05 -0.14 -29.30
CA SER A 379 44.29 -0.91 -29.16
C SER A 379 45.45 -0.22 -29.87
N TRP A 380 46.65 -0.56 -29.44
CA TRP A 380 47.88 0.00 -29.92
C TRP A 380 48.94 -1.11 -29.85
N GLU A 381 49.48 -1.53 -30.99
CA GLU A 381 50.42 -2.62 -31.07
C GLU A 381 51.62 -2.22 -31.90
N TRP A 382 52.84 -2.42 -31.34
CA TRP A 382 54.10 -2.09 -31.99
C TRP A 382 54.59 -3.24 -32.85
N HIS A 383 54.92 -2.95 -34.12
CA HIS A 383 55.50 -3.86 -35.07
C HIS A 383 56.83 -3.31 -35.60
N ALA A 384 57.62 -4.14 -36.29
CA ALA A 384 58.91 -3.73 -36.85
C ALA A 384 58.80 -2.60 -37.91
N ASP A 385 57.61 -2.51 -38.56
CA ASP A 385 57.29 -1.58 -39.65
C ASP A 385 56.26 -0.54 -39.32
N GLY A 386 56.02 -0.28 -38.01
CA GLY A 386 55.09 0.73 -37.54
C GLY A 386 54.25 0.29 -36.39
N ILE A 387 53.19 1.03 -36.16
CA ILE A 387 52.26 0.81 -35.04
C ILE A 387 50.87 0.61 -35.59
N ASP A 388 50.24 -0.52 -35.25
CA ASP A 388 48.86 -0.80 -35.56
C ASP A 388 47.94 -0.20 -34.48
N LEU A 389 47.02 0.60 -34.96
CA LEU A 389 45.98 1.22 -34.14
C LEU A 389 44.63 0.54 -34.44
N GLY A 390 44.01 -0.06 -33.45
CA GLY A 390 42.60 -0.44 -33.52
C GLY A 390 41.75 0.78 -33.18
N LEU A 391 40.85 1.15 -34.08
CA LEU A 391 40.00 2.34 -33.93
C LEU A 391 38.53 1.95 -33.89
N GLU A 392 37.82 2.51 -32.94
CA GLU A 392 36.37 2.40 -32.81
C GLU A 392 35.72 3.77 -33.06
N ARG A 393 34.64 3.80 -33.85
CA ARG A 393 33.99 5.06 -34.22
C ARG A 393 33.23 5.64 -33.01
N ILE A 394 33.36 6.96 -32.81
CA ILE A 394 32.62 7.71 -31.79
C ILE A 394 31.49 8.49 -32.47
N ALA A 395 30.27 8.36 -31.93
CA ALA A 395 29.16 9.24 -32.29
C ALA A 395 29.30 10.61 -31.61
N ARG A 396 29.40 11.68 -32.40
CA ARG A 396 29.16 13.02 -31.89
C ARG A 396 27.66 13.21 -31.77
N LEU A 397 27.16 13.30 -30.54
CA LEU A 397 25.76 13.38 -30.26
C LEU A 397 25.42 14.81 -29.81
N PRO A 398 24.42 15.48 -30.41
CA PRO A 398 23.93 16.75 -29.87
C PRO A 398 23.31 16.51 -28.50
N ALA A 399 23.51 17.43 -27.58
CA ALA A 399 22.77 17.48 -26.33
C ALA A 399 21.28 17.70 -26.66
N GLY A 400 20.48 16.65 -26.62
CA GLY A 400 19.05 16.70 -26.89
C GLY A 400 18.27 16.63 -25.59
N HIS A 401 17.25 17.48 -25.43
CA HIS A 401 16.28 17.31 -24.35
C HIS A 401 15.36 16.14 -24.71
N SER A 402 15.30 15.17 -23.85
CA SER A 402 14.40 14.03 -23.97
C SER A 402 13.12 14.35 -23.20
N VAL A 403 11.97 14.05 -23.80
CA VAL A 403 10.69 14.05 -23.09
C VAL A 403 10.40 12.61 -22.75
N ALA A 404 10.29 12.31 -21.47
CA ALA A 404 9.98 10.98 -21.01
C ALA A 404 8.96 11.02 -19.86
N ASP A 405 8.08 10.06 -19.88
CA ASP A 405 7.12 9.83 -18.81
C ASP A 405 7.78 8.96 -17.73
N PRO A 406 7.76 9.34 -16.46
CA PRO A 406 8.23 8.51 -15.35
C PRO A 406 7.38 7.25 -15.15
N GLY A 407 6.22 7.15 -15.83
CA GLY A 407 5.26 6.07 -15.69
C GLY A 407 4.23 6.33 -14.59
N SER A 408 3.09 5.65 -14.69
CA SER A 408 1.99 5.79 -13.73
C SER A 408 2.25 4.94 -12.48
N GLY A 409 2.50 5.59 -11.42
CA GLY A 409 2.42 5.11 -10.06
C GLY A 409 2.33 6.35 -9.20
N PRO A 410 1.16 6.71 -8.66
CA PRO A 410 1.11 7.88 -7.80
C PRO A 410 2.03 7.61 -6.61
N PRO A 411 2.91 8.58 -6.25
CA PRO A 411 3.50 8.56 -4.92
C PRO A 411 2.35 8.54 -3.91
N PRO A 412 2.50 7.89 -2.75
CA PRO A 412 1.54 8.07 -1.68
C PRO A 412 1.46 9.56 -1.41
N LEU A 413 0.25 10.11 -1.48
CA LEU A 413 0.02 11.53 -1.20
C LEU A 413 0.47 11.80 0.24
N ASP A 414 1.22 12.88 0.43
CA ASP A 414 1.57 13.41 1.76
C ASP A 414 0.33 14.12 2.31
N GLU A 415 -0.71 13.34 2.60
CA GLU A 415 -1.98 13.83 3.11
C GLU A 415 -2.00 13.72 4.63
N VAL A 416 -2.57 14.73 5.26
CA VAL A 416 -2.88 14.68 6.69
C VAL A 416 -3.95 13.60 6.88
N PRO A 417 -3.75 12.61 7.78
CA PRO A 417 -4.75 11.60 8.05
C PRO A 417 -6.08 12.26 8.45
N GLY A 418 -7.15 11.86 7.80
CA GLY A 418 -8.50 12.27 8.18
C GLY A 418 -8.97 11.55 9.45
N GLU A 419 -10.12 11.95 9.94
CA GLU A 419 -10.76 11.29 11.08
C GLU A 419 -11.13 9.84 10.74
N LEU A 420 -10.84 8.90 11.65
CA LEU A 420 -11.25 7.52 11.53
C LEU A 420 -12.74 7.38 11.89
N VAL A 421 -13.53 6.89 10.94
CA VAL A 421 -14.93 6.52 11.19
C VAL A 421 -15.03 5.00 11.30
N LEU A 422 -15.45 4.52 12.45
CA LEU A 422 -15.67 3.10 12.75
C LEU A 422 -17.15 2.84 13.00
N ARG A 423 -17.69 1.78 12.39
CA ARG A 423 -19.00 1.22 12.77
C ARG A 423 -18.91 -0.29 12.87
N TYR A 424 -19.66 -0.85 13.78
CA TYR A 424 -19.74 -2.30 14.01
C TYR A 424 -21.17 -2.75 13.80
N VAL A 425 -21.39 -3.63 12.84
CA VAL A 425 -22.73 -4.04 12.42
C VAL A 425 -22.84 -5.54 12.26
N GLU A 426 -24.02 -6.08 12.55
CA GLU A 426 -24.42 -7.42 12.16
C GLU A 426 -25.38 -7.34 10.98
N LEU A 427 -25.15 -8.14 9.94
CA LEU A 427 -25.97 -8.15 8.74
C LEU A 427 -26.91 -9.36 8.72
N PRO A 428 -28.10 -9.23 8.07
CA PRO A 428 -28.94 -10.37 7.79
C PRO A 428 -28.17 -11.44 7.00
N TRP A 429 -28.41 -12.71 7.31
CA TRP A 429 -27.77 -13.82 6.60
C TRP A 429 -28.05 -13.75 5.10
N ASP A 430 -27.00 -13.81 4.28
CA ASP A 430 -27.09 -13.68 2.81
C ASP A 430 -27.23 -15.02 2.08
N GLY A 431 -27.31 -16.13 2.81
CA GLY A 431 -27.38 -17.47 2.25
C GLY A 431 -26.04 -18.16 2.14
N SER A 432 -24.94 -17.49 2.51
CA SER A 432 -23.60 -18.07 2.51
C SER A 432 -23.15 -18.48 3.92
N GLY A 433 -22.35 -19.53 4.00
CA GLY A 433 -21.83 -20.03 5.26
C GLY A 433 -22.89 -20.66 6.16
N ASP A 434 -22.55 -20.83 7.44
CA ASP A 434 -23.43 -21.41 8.46
C ASP A 434 -24.48 -20.38 8.92
N PRO A 435 -25.81 -20.65 8.77
CA PRO A 435 -26.87 -19.75 9.21
C PRO A 435 -26.92 -19.54 10.73
N ALA A 436 -26.23 -20.37 11.50
CA ALA A 436 -26.12 -20.25 12.95
C ALA A 436 -25.03 -19.27 13.40
N THR A 437 -24.13 -18.90 12.51
CA THR A 437 -22.99 -18.01 12.79
C THR A 437 -23.35 -16.55 12.51
N PRO A 438 -23.33 -15.61 13.51
CA PRO A 438 -23.59 -14.21 13.30
C PRO A 438 -22.62 -13.59 12.26
N GLN A 439 -23.16 -12.87 11.29
CA GLN A 439 -22.38 -12.18 10.27
C GLN A 439 -22.04 -10.77 10.71
N ARG A 440 -20.91 -10.60 11.40
CA ARG A 440 -20.48 -9.34 11.99
C ARG A 440 -19.35 -8.69 11.20
N TYR A 441 -19.44 -7.39 11.00
CA TYR A 441 -18.52 -6.63 10.18
C TYR A 441 -18.11 -5.32 10.82
N ALA A 442 -16.85 -4.95 10.65
CA ALA A 442 -16.39 -3.59 10.90
C ALA A 442 -16.40 -2.80 9.59
N ALA A 443 -17.04 -1.63 9.61
CA ALA A 443 -16.96 -0.63 8.55
C ALA A 443 -15.99 0.45 8.98
N LEU A 444 -14.88 0.57 8.25
CA LEU A 444 -13.76 1.44 8.55
C LEU A 444 -13.53 2.40 7.39
N SER A 445 -13.47 3.70 7.68
CA SER A 445 -13.04 4.69 6.71
C SER A 445 -12.16 5.76 7.33
N MET A 446 -11.05 6.05 6.66
CA MET A 446 -10.13 7.12 7.02
C MET A 446 -9.53 7.72 5.75
N ALA A 447 -9.71 9.01 5.54
CA ALA A 447 -9.14 9.71 4.39
C ALA A 447 -7.61 9.88 4.54
N GLY A 448 -6.90 9.94 3.42
CA GLY A 448 -5.50 10.40 3.35
C GLY A 448 -4.44 9.46 3.89
N THR A 449 -4.77 8.24 4.37
CA THR A 449 -3.76 7.30 4.86
C THR A 449 -3.90 5.90 4.27
N ARG A 450 -2.74 5.24 4.12
CA ARG A 450 -2.65 3.80 3.80
C ARG A 450 -2.10 2.98 4.97
N SER A 451 -1.98 3.60 6.14
CA SER A 451 -1.49 2.91 7.33
C SER A 451 -2.47 1.83 7.79
N PRO A 452 -1.97 0.70 8.28
CA PRO A 452 -2.83 -0.34 8.83
C PRO A 452 -3.57 0.19 10.07
N ILE A 453 -4.82 -0.25 10.23
CA ILE A 453 -5.67 0.06 11.37
C ILE A 453 -5.74 -1.19 12.23
N ALA A 454 -5.35 -1.11 13.49
CA ALA A 454 -5.48 -2.21 14.44
C ALA A 454 -6.93 -2.29 14.94
N LEU A 455 -7.53 -3.48 14.87
CA LEU A 455 -8.85 -3.78 15.41
C LEU A 455 -8.73 -4.62 16.67
N SER A 456 -9.54 -4.29 17.66
CA SER A 456 -9.64 -5.02 18.92
C SER A 456 -11.09 -5.17 19.34
N ALA A 457 -11.43 -6.27 20.00
CA ALA A 457 -12.67 -6.41 20.74
C ALA A 457 -12.54 -5.77 22.11
N VAL A 458 -13.62 -5.23 22.62
CA VAL A 458 -13.67 -4.61 23.96
C VAL A 458 -14.28 -5.61 24.94
N GLU A 459 -13.51 -6.01 25.94
CA GLU A 459 -13.98 -6.86 27.04
C GLU A 459 -13.67 -6.18 28.39
N GLY A 460 -14.67 -5.51 28.94
CA GLY A 460 -14.48 -4.69 30.14
C GLY A 460 -13.47 -3.58 29.87
N ASP A 461 -12.35 -3.59 30.58
CA ASP A 461 -11.28 -2.61 30.40
C ASP A 461 -10.16 -3.10 29.46
N ALA A 462 -10.29 -4.28 28.85
CA ALA A 462 -9.27 -4.87 28.00
C ALA A 462 -9.60 -4.75 26.51
N LEU A 463 -8.57 -4.51 25.68
CA LEU A 463 -8.62 -4.57 24.23
C LEU A 463 -7.97 -5.87 23.74
N LEU A 464 -8.80 -6.79 23.23
CA LEU A 464 -8.35 -8.06 22.69
C LEU A 464 -8.12 -7.94 21.19
N PRO A 465 -6.91 -8.21 20.67
CA PRO A 465 -6.61 -8.04 19.25
C PRO A 465 -7.49 -8.93 18.36
N LEU A 466 -8.19 -8.33 17.39
CA LEU A 466 -8.92 -9.02 16.33
C LEU A 466 -8.11 -9.10 15.03
N GLY A 467 -7.10 -8.24 14.85
CA GLY A 467 -6.27 -8.21 13.67
C GLY A 467 -5.93 -6.80 13.19
N GLN A 468 -5.33 -6.73 12.00
CA GLN A 468 -5.03 -5.47 11.34
C GLN A 468 -5.71 -5.40 9.98
N VAL A 469 -6.23 -4.23 9.65
CA VAL A 469 -6.83 -3.92 8.34
C VAL A 469 -5.89 -3.01 7.58
N GLY A 470 -5.54 -3.38 6.36
CA GLY A 470 -4.56 -2.64 5.55
C GLY A 470 -5.04 -1.27 5.06
N ARG A 471 -6.37 -1.04 5.02
CA ARG A 471 -7.00 0.21 4.59
C ARG A 471 -8.37 0.37 5.24
N GLY A 472 -8.68 1.60 5.65
CA GLY A 472 -10.05 2.00 5.98
C GLY A 472 -10.70 2.64 4.76
N ASP A 473 -11.26 1.85 3.84
CA ASP A 473 -11.84 2.32 2.58
C ASP A 473 -13.33 1.93 2.39
N THR A 474 -13.98 1.47 3.44
CA THR A 474 -15.42 1.22 3.43
C THR A 474 -16.16 2.51 3.06
N VAL A 475 -17.05 2.45 2.07
CA VAL A 475 -17.89 3.58 1.71
C VAL A 475 -19.01 3.72 2.74
N GLN A 476 -18.96 4.79 3.50
CA GLN A 476 -19.94 5.08 4.56
C GLN A 476 -20.13 6.59 4.71
N GLY A 477 -21.24 6.94 5.35
CA GLY A 477 -21.64 8.33 5.55
C GLY A 477 -22.88 8.44 6.40
N ALA A 478 -23.68 9.48 6.19
CA ALA A 478 -24.96 9.67 6.86
C ALA A 478 -25.97 10.35 5.93
N SER A 479 -27.26 10.12 6.17
CA SER A 479 -28.34 10.79 5.43
C SER A 479 -28.37 12.29 5.72
N VAL A 480 -28.51 13.10 4.67
CA VAL A 480 -28.56 14.58 4.77
C VAL A 480 -29.98 15.07 5.05
N ALA A 481 -30.96 14.28 4.65
CA ALA A 481 -32.39 14.55 4.85
C ALA A 481 -33.10 13.30 5.38
N PRO A 482 -34.27 13.44 5.99
CA PRO A 482 -35.09 12.29 6.38
C PRO A 482 -35.53 11.48 5.17
N LEU A 483 -35.57 10.16 5.29
CA LEU A 483 -36.16 9.27 4.30
C LEU A 483 -37.55 8.83 4.78
N ALA A 484 -38.58 9.11 4.00
CA ALA A 484 -39.95 8.82 4.33
C ALA A 484 -40.24 7.32 4.58
N PRO A 485 -41.24 6.96 5.40
CA PRO A 485 -41.73 5.60 5.50
C PRO A 485 -42.13 4.98 4.15
N SER A 486 -41.89 3.67 4.01
CA SER A 486 -42.21 2.90 2.79
C SER A 486 -42.82 1.56 3.14
N PRO A 487 -43.81 1.08 2.39
CA PRO A 487 -44.40 -0.24 2.58
C PRO A 487 -43.50 -1.38 2.10
N SER A 488 -42.36 -1.11 1.52
CA SER A 488 -41.36 -2.08 0.98
C SER A 488 -41.86 -3.05 -0.09
N LEU A 489 -43.02 -2.78 -0.68
CA LEU A 489 -43.66 -3.66 -1.68
C LEU A 489 -43.41 -3.24 -3.12
N LEU A 490 -42.91 -2.03 -3.32
CA LEU A 490 -42.75 -1.42 -4.64
C LEU A 490 -41.33 -0.95 -4.89
N PHE A 491 -40.99 -0.88 -6.17
CA PHE A 491 -39.82 -0.14 -6.62
C PHE A 491 -40.14 1.37 -6.60
N GLU A 492 -39.39 2.12 -5.82
CA GLU A 492 -39.57 3.55 -5.64
C GLU A 492 -38.71 4.32 -6.64
N ALA A 493 -39.27 4.64 -7.80
CA ALA A 493 -38.53 5.32 -8.87
C ALA A 493 -38.16 6.77 -8.54
N GLU A 494 -39.04 7.47 -7.79
CA GLU A 494 -38.95 8.91 -7.51
C GLU A 494 -38.44 9.23 -6.10
N ALA A 495 -38.42 8.25 -5.19
CA ALA A 495 -37.88 8.47 -3.86
C ALA A 495 -36.39 8.79 -3.94
N THR A 496 -35.98 9.78 -3.15
CA THR A 496 -34.60 10.23 -3.09
C THR A 496 -34.00 10.04 -1.71
N LEU A 497 -32.79 9.53 -1.66
CA LEU A 497 -31.96 9.47 -0.46
C LEU A 497 -30.69 10.28 -0.72
N GLU A 498 -30.51 11.36 0.03
CA GLU A 498 -29.27 12.13 -0.03
C GLU A 498 -28.36 11.73 1.12
N ILE A 499 -27.10 11.45 0.80
CA ILE A 499 -26.05 11.05 1.74
C ILE A 499 -24.81 11.94 1.59
N ALA A 500 -24.24 12.31 2.74
CA ALA A 500 -22.89 12.86 2.83
C ALA A 500 -21.94 11.71 3.19
N LEU A 501 -21.00 11.40 2.31
CA LEU A 501 -19.97 10.38 2.56
C LEU A 501 -18.90 10.93 3.49
N ALA A 502 -18.26 10.04 4.25
CA ALA A 502 -17.21 10.40 5.20
C ALA A 502 -15.95 11.00 4.55
N SER A 503 -15.75 10.81 3.24
CA SER A 503 -14.61 11.36 2.51
C SER A 503 -14.98 11.67 1.06
N ALA A 504 -14.43 12.77 0.51
CA ALA A 504 -14.59 13.16 -0.89
C ALA A 504 -14.00 12.14 -1.89
N GLY A 505 -13.08 11.29 -1.44
CA GLY A 505 -12.50 10.23 -2.26
C GLY A 505 -13.41 9.01 -2.43
N MET A 506 -14.50 8.89 -1.68
CA MET A 506 -15.46 7.79 -1.79
C MET A 506 -16.40 8.00 -2.97
N GLN A 507 -16.74 6.91 -3.64
CA GLN A 507 -17.62 6.95 -4.81
C GLN A 507 -18.72 5.89 -4.72
N LEU A 508 -19.89 6.25 -5.21
CA LEU A 508 -21.02 5.37 -5.45
C LEU A 508 -21.23 5.19 -6.94
N GLN A 509 -21.75 4.05 -7.35
CA GLN A 509 -21.94 3.74 -8.77
C GLN A 509 -23.39 3.43 -9.07
N SER A 510 -23.88 3.90 -10.22
CA SER A 510 -25.19 3.51 -10.74
C SER A 510 -25.12 2.11 -11.35
N VAL A 511 -26.24 1.39 -11.28
CA VAL A 511 -26.37 0.05 -11.88
C VAL A 511 -27.63 -0.03 -12.73
N ASP A 512 -27.67 -0.99 -13.63
CA ASP A 512 -28.89 -1.27 -14.40
C ASP A 512 -29.91 -2.09 -13.57
N MET A 513 -31.13 -2.23 -14.09
CA MET A 513 -32.20 -2.96 -13.39
C MET A 513 -31.85 -4.45 -13.18
N PRO A 514 -31.29 -5.18 -14.15
CA PRO A 514 -30.88 -6.57 -13.94
C PRO A 514 -29.87 -6.75 -12.81
N ALA A 515 -28.87 -5.88 -12.72
CA ALA A 515 -27.88 -5.91 -11.65
C ALA A 515 -28.50 -5.58 -10.28
N LEU A 516 -29.39 -4.58 -10.22
CA LEU A 516 -30.13 -4.22 -9.03
C LEU A 516 -30.95 -5.43 -8.51
N LEU A 517 -31.71 -6.08 -9.36
CA LEU A 517 -32.51 -7.26 -9.02
C LEU A 517 -31.65 -8.47 -8.65
N SER A 518 -30.40 -8.52 -9.11
CA SER A 518 -29.42 -9.52 -8.72
C SER A 518 -28.68 -9.21 -7.41
N GLY A 519 -29.08 -8.13 -6.70
CA GLY A 519 -28.56 -7.78 -5.38
C GLY A 519 -27.41 -6.77 -5.37
N ALA A 520 -27.16 -6.04 -6.47
CA ALA A 520 -26.18 -4.96 -6.48
C ALA A 520 -26.63 -3.74 -5.65
N ASN A 521 -25.67 -2.88 -5.28
CA ASN A 521 -25.88 -1.61 -4.59
C ASN A 521 -26.67 -1.72 -3.26
N ARG A 522 -26.34 -2.72 -2.46
CA ARG A 522 -26.90 -2.85 -1.11
C ARG A 522 -26.31 -1.80 -0.18
N LEU A 523 -27.16 -1.07 0.50
CA LEU A 523 -26.81 -0.05 1.48
C LEU A 523 -27.50 -0.37 2.81
N LEU A 524 -26.75 -0.38 3.90
CA LEU A 524 -27.30 -0.40 5.25
C LEU A 524 -27.55 1.06 5.67
N LEU A 525 -28.81 1.46 5.85
CA LEU A 525 -29.22 2.77 6.37
C LEU A 525 -29.80 2.58 7.76
N GLY A 526 -29.05 2.96 8.78
CA GLY A 526 -29.37 2.56 10.14
C GLY A 526 -29.36 1.03 10.26
N GLU A 527 -30.56 0.44 10.42
CA GLU A 527 -30.75 -1.01 10.45
C GLU A 527 -31.56 -1.54 9.24
N GLU A 528 -31.92 -0.67 8.29
CA GLU A 528 -32.56 -1.07 7.04
C GLU A 528 -31.54 -1.44 5.98
N VAL A 529 -31.67 -2.60 5.36
CA VAL A 529 -31.00 -2.92 4.12
C VAL A 529 -31.86 -2.46 2.96
N LEU A 530 -31.36 -1.51 2.18
CA LEU A 530 -31.99 -1.04 0.95
C LEU A 530 -31.05 -1.18 -0.25
N GLN A 531 -31.57 -1.03 -1.45
CA GLN A 531 -30.79 -0.98 -2.69
C GLN A 531 -31.14 0.28 -3.46
N PHE A 532 -30.20 0.81 -4.22
CA PHE A 532 -30.39 1.97 -5.08
C PHE A 532 -29.93 1.69 -6.51
N ARG A 533 -30.64 2.24 -7.49
CA ARG A 533 -30.30 2.08 -8.91
C ARG A 533 -29.32 3.14 -9.40
N GLN A 534 -29.57 4.40 -9.06
CA GLN A 534 -28.79 5.52 -9.54
C GLN A 534 -28.10 6.23 -8.37
N ALA A 535 -26.86 6.67 -8.62
CA ALA A 535 -26.08 7.51 -7.73
C ALA A 535 -25.58 8.72 -8.52
N GLU A 536 -25.99 9.90 -8.13
CA GLU A 536 -25.61 11.18 -8.74
C GLU A 536 -24.73 11.96 -7.75
N PRO A 537 -23.49 12.34 -8.12
CA PRO A 537 -22.66 13.18 -7.29
C PRO A 537 -23.18 14.62 -7.30
N LEU A 538 -23.35 15.20 -6.11
CA LEU A 538 -23.79 16.60 -5.93
C LEU A 538 -22.64 17.56 -5.61
N GLY A 539 -21.41 17.05 -5.46
CA GLY A 539 -20.23 17.79 -4.99
C GLY A 539 -19.99 17.62 -3.49
N ASP A 540 -18.79 17.98 -3.02
CA ASP A 540 -18.40 17.97 -1.59
C ASP A 540 -18.77 16.69 -0.83
N ALA A 541 -18.50 15.52 -1.41
CA ALA A 541 -18.85 14.20 -0.89
C ALA A 541 -20.36 13.91 -0.76
N HIS A 542 -21.25 14.78 -1.27
CA HIS A 542 -22.69 14.57 -1.26
C HIS A 542 -23.16 13.80 -2.50
N TRP A 543 -24.07 12.87 -2.27
CA TRP A 543 -24.64 12.01 -3.30
C TRP A 543 -26.15 11.90 -3.18
N ARG A 544 -26.84 11.88 -4.32
CA ARG A 544 -28.27 11.61 -4.40
C ARG A 544 -28.49 10.21 -4.97
N LEU A 545 -29.23 9.39 -4.24
CA LEU A 545 -29.57 8.02 -4.62
C LEU A 545 -31.04 7.97 -4.98
N THR A 546 -31.37 7.32 -6.12
CA THR A 546 -32.74 7.17 -6.61
C THR A 546 -32.99 5.76 -7.14
N GLY A 547 -34.27 5.42 -7.35
CA GLY A 547 -34.66 4.08 -7.74
C GLY A 547 -34.43 3.08 -6.63
N LEU A 548 -35.13 3.25 -5.53
CA LEU A 548 -34.91 2.51 -4.29
C LEU A 548 -35.73 1.23 -4.23
N LEU A 549 -35.09 0.18 -3.68
CA LEU A 549 -35.76 -1.02 -3.19
C LEU A 549 -35.55 -1.05 -1.67
N ARG A 550 -36.64 -0.80 -0.92
CA ARG A 550 -36.62 -0.63 0.52
C ARG A 550 -36.83 -1.95 1.28
N GLY A 551 -36.42 -2.01 2.52
CA GLY A 551 -36.71 -3.10 3.44
C GLY A 551 -36.23 -4.47 2.97
N ARG A 552 -35.05 -4.56 2.41
CA ARG A 552 -34.50 -5.83 1.92
C ARG A 552 -34.05 -6.72 3.09
N ALA A 553 -33.95 -8.03 2.84
CA ALA A 553 -33.44 -9.01 3.81
C ALA A 553 -34.22 -9.11 5.15
N GLY A 554 -35.51 -8.81 5.13
CA GLY A 554 -36.31 -8.90 6.36
C GLY A 554 -36.31 -7.62 7.20
N THR A 555 -35.82 -6.51 6.66
CA THR A 555 -35.76 -5.21 7.34
C THR A 555 -36.95 -4.27 6.98
N GLU A 556 -38.06 -4.83 6.56
CA GLU A 556 -39.27 -4.09 6.13
C GLU A 556 -39.84 -3.18 7.21
N HIS A 557 -39.69 -3.56 8.45
CA HIS A 557 -40.16 -2.79 9.61
C HIS A 557 -39.39 -1.48 9.79
N HIS A 558 -38.10 -1.44 9.45
CA HIS A 558 -37.31 -0.21 9.44
C HIS A 558 -37.70 0.69 8.26
N ALA A 559 -37.99 0.11 7.10
CA ALA A 559 -38.52 0.88 5.97
C ALA A 559 -39.88 1.50 6.29
N ALA A 560 -40.77 0.75 6.97
CA ALA A 560 -42.07 1.23 7.40
C ALA A 560 -42.00 2.36 8.46
N ALA A 561 -40.94 2.42 9.25
CA ALA A 561 -40.71 3.50 10.21
C ALA A 561 -40.11 4.76 9.53
N GLY A 562 -39.39 4.60 8.43
CA GLY A 562 -38.61 5.66 7.83
C GLY A 562 -37.33 5.97 8.62
N HIS A 563 -36.55 6.94 8.14
CA HIS A 563 -35.27 7.30 8.76
C HIS A 563 -35.16 8.81 8.97
N PRO A 564 -34.71 9.26 10.16
CA PRO A 564 -34.41 10.67 10.41
C PRO A 564 -33.12 11.09 9.65
N GLN A 565 -32.93 12.40 9.52
CA GLN A 565 -31.66 12.98 9.11
C GLN A 565 -30.51 12.52 10.02
N GLY A 566 -29.32 12.31 9.45
CA GLY A 566 -28.14 11.87 10.19
C GLY A 566 -28.08 10.36 10.39
N THR A 567 -29.03 9.58 9.84
CA THR A 567 -28.97 8.11 9.89
C THR A 567 -27.72 7.60 9.17
N ALA A 568 -26.96 6.73 9.85
CA ALA A 568 -25.74 6.13 9.31
C ALA A 568 -26.01 5.33 8.04
N ALA A 569 -25.17 5.51 7.02
CA ALA A 569 -25.24 4.80 5.75
C ALA A 569 -23.92 4.06 5.48
N ILE A 570 -23.99 2.76 5.14
CA ILE A 570 -22.84 1.91 4.89
C ILE A 570 -23.10 1.10 3.62
N LEU A 571 -22.23 1.20 2.61
CA LEU A 571 -22.32 0.36 1.42
C LEU A 571 -21.86 -1.06 1.77
N ILE A 572 -22.73 -2.04 1.50
CA ILE A 572 -22.45 -3.45 1.77
C ILE A 572 -21.72 -4.05 0.57
N ASP A 573 -20.40 -4.09 0.64
CA ASP A 573 -19.54 -4.68 -0.39
C ASP A 573 -18.28 -5.35 0.22
N HIS A 574 -17.33 -5.73 -0.63
CA HIS A 574 -16.10 -6.42 -0.25
C HIS A 574 -15.14 -5.60 0.64
N ARG A 575 -15.40 -4.33 0.85
CA ARG A 575 -14.62 -3.43 1.72
C ARG A 575 -15.02 -3.50 3.19
N LEU A 576 -16.13 -4.16 3.49
CA LEU A 576 -16.48 -4.51 4.86
C LEU A 576 -15.53 -5.57 5.40
N VAL A 577 -15.05 -5.37 6.62
CA VAL A 577 -14.14 -6.29 7.28
C VAL A 577 -14.93 -7.30 8.09
N ALA A 578 -14.94 -8.55 7.63
CA ALA A 578 -15.56 -9.64 8.37
C ALA A 578 -14.80 -9.90 9.68
N LEU A 579 -15.52 -9.98 10.78
CA LEU A 579 -14.97 -10.25 12.10
C LEU A 579 -15.26 -11.70 12.53
N PRO A 580 -14.40 -12.28 13.39
CA PRO A 580 -14.70 -13.58 13.99
C PRO A 580 -16.04 -13.56 14.72
N ALA A 581 -16.77 -14.68 14.66
CA ALA A 581 -18.03 -14.85 15.37
C ALA A 581 -17.77 -15.02 16.88
N GLN A 582 -17.48 -13.96 17.56
CA GLN A 582 -17.31 -13.89 19.02
C GLN A 582 -18.39 -12.98 19.61
N ASP A 583 -18.74 -13.19 20.89
CA ASP A 583 -19.86 -12.47 21.52
C ASP A 583 -19.49 -11.05 22.01
N HIS A 584 -18.57 -10.40 21.33
CA HIS A 584 -18.25 -9.00 21.65
C HIS A 584 -19.37 -8.07 21.17
N MET A 585 -19.77 -7.17 22.04
CA MET A 585 -20.80 -6.15 21.77
C MET A 585 -20.19 -4.81 21.38
N GLU A 586 -18.87 -4.65 21.48
CA GLU A 586 -18.15 -3.43 21.16
C GLU A 586 -16.77 -3.75 20.59
N ILE A 587 -16.33 -2.96 19.63
CA ILE A 587 -14.98 -3.03 19.06
C ILE A 587 -14.31 -1.67 19.14
N ALA A 588 -12.98 -1.68 19.10
CA ALA A 588 -12.14 -0.49 19.01
C ALA A 588 -11.23 -0.57 17.80
N ALA A 589 -10.98 0.56 17.16
CA ALA A 589 -10.02 0.70 16.08
C ALA A 589 -8.99 1.77 16.43
N LEU A 590 -7.70 1.43 16.28
CA LEU A 590 -6.60 2.34 16.48
C LEU A 590 -5.90 2.57 15.13
N PRO A 591 -5.93 3.80 14.58
CA PRO A 591 -5.22 4.10 13.35
C PRO A 591 -3.72 4.09 13.58
N GLY A 592 -2.99 3.56 12.61
CA GLY A 592 -1.53 3.51 12.64
C GLY A 592 -0.82 4.87 12.53
N VAL A 593 -1.54 5.93 12.21
CA VAL A 593 -1.00 7.30 12.06
C VAL A 593 -2.08 8.31 12.46
N GLY A 594 -1.70 9.35 13.16
CA GLY A 594 -2.53 10.56 13.38
C GLY A 594 -3.34 10.60 14.67
N SER A 595 -3.55 9.49 15.35
CA SER A 595 -4.22 9.46 16.67
C SER A 595 -3.69 8.32 17.53
N THR A 596 -3.52 8.59 18.80
CA THR A 596 -3.17 7.61 19.85
C THR A 596 -4.41 7.09 20.58
N GLU A 597 -5.57 7.70 20.32
CA GLU A 597 -6.82 7.31 20.96
C GLU A 597 -7.62 6.34 20.09
N PRO A 598 -8.08 5.20 20.63
CA PRO A 598 -8.96 4.28 19.94
C PRO A 598 -10.33 4.90 19.67
N VAL A 599 -10.88 4.60 18.50
CA VAL A 599 -12.28 4.90 18.16
C VAL A 599 -13.12 3.65 18.47
N TYR A 600 -14.20 3.81 19.23
CA TYR A 600 -15.06 2.73 19.68
C TYR A 600 -16.35 2.66 18.86
N ALA A 601 -16.87 1.46 18.68
CA ALA A 601 -18.18 1.24 18.07
C ALA A 601 -18.90 0.05 18.73
N ALA A 602 -20.15 0.31 19.17
CA ALA A 602 -21.04 -0.73 19.66
C ALA A 602 -21.68 -1.48 18.47
N LEU A 603 -22.05 -2.75 18.71
CA LEU A 603 -22.69 -3.59 17.70
C LEU A 603 -24.12 -3.08 17.41
N GLY A 604 -24.35 -2.69 16.15
CA GLY A 604 -25.68 -2.42 15.61
C GLY A 604 -26.35 -3.67 15.08
N SER A 605 -27.67 -3.72 15.15
CA SER A 605 -28.51 -4.80 14.59
C SER A 605 -28.25 -6.19 15.16
N ALA A 606 -27.89 -6.30 16.44
CA ALA A 606 -27.57 -7.57 17.08
C ALA A 606 -28.69 -8.62 16.90
N GLY A 607 -28.29 -9.86 16.54
CA GLY A 607 -29.19 -10.99 16.33
C GLY A 607 -29.92 -11.01 14.99
N VAL A 608 -29.68 -10.04 14.10
CA VAL A 608 -30.37 -9.96 12.80
C VAL A 608 -30.01 -11.12 11.87
N THR A 609 -28.78 -11.62 11.94
CA THR A 609 -28.33 -12.78 11.13
C THR A 609 -29.19 -14.03 11.40
N GLN A 610 -29.57 -14.23 12.64
CA GLN A 610 -30.28 -15.43 13.11
C GLN A 610 -31.81 -15.25 13.20
N ARG A 611 -32.31 -14.04 12.97
CA ARG A 611 -33.72 -13.71 13.06
C ARG A 611 -34.49 -14.28 11.87
N PRO A 612 -35.57 -15.08 12.10
CA PRO A 612 -36.47 -15.51 11.04
C PRO A 612 -37.11 -14.32 10.32
N LEU A 613 -37.46 -14.51 9.06
CA LEU A 613 -38.20 -13.47 8.32
C LEU A 613 -39.63 -13.40 8.75
N THR A 614 -40.21 -12.20 8.78
CA THR A 614 -41.61 -11.95 9.07
C THR A 614 -42.50 -12.67 8.03
N PRO A 615 -43.54 -13.42 8.45
CA PRO A 615 -44.54 -13.96 7.54
C PRO A 615 -45.19 -12.87 6.70
N VAL A 616 -45.62 -13.20 5.48
CA VAL A 616 -46.21 -12.24 4.54
C VAL A 616 -47.57 -12.71 4.01
N HIS A 617 -48.28 -11.81 3.34
CA HIS A 617 -49.60 -12.06 2.75
C HIS A 617 -50.61 -12.69 3.70
N PRO A 618 -50.81 -12.10 4.90
CA PRO A 618 -51.83 -12.58 5.81
C PRO A 618 -53.24 -12.43 5.19
N ARG A 619 -54.04 -13.47 5.31
CA ARG A 619 -55.42 -13.52 4.79
C ARG A 619 -56.32 -14.06 5.87
N VAL A 620 -57.60 -13.77 5.75
CA VAL A 620 -58.63 -14.39 6.58
C VAL A 620 -59.79 -14.80 5.69
N ASP A 621 -60.21 -16.02 5.88
CA ASP A 621 -61.37 -16.59 5.22
C ASP A 621 -62.39 -17.05 6.30
N LEU A 622 -63.68 -16.97 5.99
CA LEU A 622 -64.73 -17.51 6.83
C LEU A 622 -65.18 -18.87 6.27
N THR A 623 -65.25 -19.87 7.12
CA THR A 623 -65.81 -21.14 6.75
C THR A 623 -67.35 -21.02 6.63
N ALA A 624 -68.00 -22.02 6.00
CA ALA A 624 -69.46 -22.05 5.95
C ALA A 624 -70.15 -22.10 7.30
N ALA A 625 -69.44 -22.53 8.35
CA ALA A 625 -69.87 -22.54 9.76
C ALA A 625 -69.66 -21.20 10.47
N GLY A 626 -69.06 -20.21 9.79
CA GLY A 626 -68.73 -18.91 10.37
C GLY A 626 -67.41 -18.85 11.17
N ASP A 627 -66.65 -19.92 11.15
CA ASP A 627 -65.32 -19.93 11.80
C ASP A 627 -64.32 -19.10 11.02
N ALA A 628 -63.48 -18.35 11.68
CA ALA A 628 -62.44 -17.54 11.03
C ALA A 628 -61.16 -18.33 10.94
N MET A 629 -60.64 -18.40 9.71
CA MET A 629 -59.36 -19.05 9.43
C MET A 629 -58.38 -18.04 8.83
N TRP A 630 -57.35 -17.75 9.57
CA TRP A 630 -56.22 -16.93 9.09
C TRP A 630 -55.15 -17.81 8.46
N SER A 631 -54.55 -17.33 7.42
CA SER A 631 -53.41 -17.97 6.73
C SER A 631 -52.39 -16.92 6.34
N TRP A 632 -51.16 -17.33 6.21
CA TRP A 632 -50.02 -16.49 5.81
C TRP A 632 -49.02 -17.30 4.96
N VAL A 633 -48.09 -16.62 4.31
CA VAL A 633 -47.07 -17.26 3.54
C VAL A 633 -45.76 -17.23 4.33
N ARG A 634 -45.15 -18.40 4.43
CA ARG A 634 -43.85 -18.61 5.05
C ARG A 634 -42.77 -17.91 4.23
N ARG A 635 -41.74 -17.37 4.90
CA ARG A 635 -40.48 -16.93 4.31
C ARG A 635 -39.34 -17.68 4.97
N ALA A 636 -38.26 -17.94 4.20
CA ALA A 636 -37.05 -18.54 4.71
C ALA A 636 -35.89 -17.55 4.60
N ARG A 637 -35.00 -17.53 5.62
CA ARG A 637 -33.74 -16.80 5.54
C ARG A 637 -32.89 -17.42 4.42
N GLY A 638 -32.06 -16.63 3.78
CA GLY A 638 -31.08 -17.08 2.77
C GLY A 638 -31.63 -17.15 1.37
N GLY A 639 -30.77 -16.79 0.45
CA GLY A 639 -31.06 -16.75 -0.96
C GLY A 639 -31.85 -15.54 -1.41
N TRP A 640 -31.16 -14.57 -1.98
CA TRP A 640 -31.78 -13.36 -2.58
C TRP A 640 -32.29 -13.61 -4.00
N ARG A 641 -32.13 -14.84 -4.51
CA ARG A 641 -32.53 -15.18 -5.88
C ARG A 641 -33.99 -15.61 -5.89
N TRP A 642 -34.75 -14.98 -6.77
CA TRP A 642 -36.05 -15.48 -7.14
C TRP A 642 -35.91 -16.82 -7.87
N GLN A 643 -36.62 -17.85 -7.38
CA GLN A 643 -36.69 -19.15 -8.03
C GLN A 643 -38.16 -19.50 -8.24
N ASP A 644 -38.58 -19.63 -9.52
CA ASP A 644 -39.93 -20.02 -9.84
C ASP A 644 -40.14 -21.53 -9.59
N GLY A 645 -41.26 -21.87 -8.95
CA GLY A 645 -41.69 -23.25 -8.79
C GLY A 645 -40.88 -24.09 -7.78
N VAL A 646 -40.02 -23.47 -6.99
CA VAL A 646 -39.26 -24.16 -5.95
C VAL A 646 -39.62 -23.59 -4.58
N ASP A 647 -40.02 -24.49 -3.66
CA ASP A 647 -40.22 -24.11 -2.27
C ASP A 647 -38.83 -23.93 -1.59
N MET A 648 -38.61 -22.78 -0.98
CA MET A 648 -37.34 -22.51 -0.29
C MET A 648 -37.19 -23.40 0.93
N PRO A 649 -36.02 -24.06 1.11
CA PRO A 649 -35.77 -24.89 2.28
C PRO A 649 -35.95 -24.09 3.56
N LEU A 650 -36.55 -24.72 4.57
CA LEU A 650 -36.61 -24.15 5.91
C LEU A 650 -35.17 -24.12 6.48
N VAL A 651 -34.77 -22.95 6.93
CA VAL A 651 -33.45 -22.75 7.58
C VAL A 651 -33.58 -23.02 9.10
N GLU A 652 -34.76 -22.84 9.64
CA GLU A 652 -35.07 -23.14 11.04
C GLU A 652 -35.29 -24.64 11.24
N GLU A 653 -35.06 -25.13 12.47
CA GLU A 653 -35.26 -26.56 12.81
C GLU A 653 -36.70 -27.04 12.61
N ARG A 654 -37.66 -26.14 12.85
CA ARG A 654 -39.10 -26.41 12.77
C ARG A 654 -39.84 -25.22 12.20
N GLU A 655 -40.93 -25.49 11.50
CA GLU A 655 -41.90 -24.49 11.10
C GLU A 655 -42.91 -24.29 12.23
N THR A 656 -42.73 -23.22 13.00
CA THR A 656 -43.58 -22.89 14.17
C THR A 656 -43.88 -21.40 14.20
N TYR A 657 -45.09 -21.06 14.56
CA TYR A 657 -45.53 -19.67 14.64
C TYR A 657 -46.20 -19.39 15.99
N GLN A 658 -46.07 -18.16 16.45
CA GLN A 658 -46.76 -17.63 17.58
C GLN A 658 -47.82 -16.64 17.12
N VAL A 659 -49.09 -16.89 17.47
CA VAL A 659 -50.21 -16.00 17.19
C VAL A 659 -50.63 -15.36 18.51
N GLY A 660 -50.75 -14.04 18.53
CA GLY A 660 -51.15 -13.32 19.75
C GLY A 660 -52.27 -12.32 19.51
N LEU A 661 -53.00 -12.02 20.52
CA LEU A 661 -54.04 -10.99 20.53
C LEU A 661 -53.66 -9.83 21.46
N GLY A 662 -53.58 -8.61 20.94
CA GLY A 662 -53.24 -7.41 21.70
C GLY A 662 -51.78 -7.05 21.59
N SER A 663 -51.16 -6.54 22.68
CA SER A 663 -49.75 -6.11 22.64
C SER A 663 -48.79 -7.28 22.55
N LEU A 664 -47.61 -7.02 22.03
CA LEU A 664 -46.52 -8.04 21.92
C LEU A 664 -45.93 -8.42 23.27
N GLU A 665 -45.86 -7.47 24.20
CA GLU A 665 -45.24 -7.68 25.51
C GLU A 665 -46.18 -8.38 26.48
N THR A 666 -47.47 -8.05 26.44
CA THR A 666 -48.50 -8.59 27.30
C THR A 666 -49.75 -8.93 26.50
N PRO A 667 -49.71 -10.02 25.69
CA PRO A 667 -50.85 -10.41 24.89
C PRO A 667 -52.02 -10.91 25.78
N HIS A 668 -53.23 -10.60 25.38
CA HIS A 668 -54.44 -11.08 26.05
C HIS A 668 -54.68 -12.58 25.84
N ALA A 669 -54.22 -13.10 24.71
CA ALA A 669 -54.21 -14.51 24.39
C ALA A 669 -53.01 -14.83 23.49
N LEU A 670 -52.47 -16.05 23.62
CA LEU A 670 -51.29 -16.49 22.91
C LEU A 670 -51.45 -17.96 22.49
N TRP A 671 -51.15 -18.26 21.23
CA TRP A 671 -51.23 -19.62 20.67
C TRP A 671 -49.93 -19.91 19.93
N GLU A 672 -49.58 -21.18 19.91
CA GLU A 672 -48.48 -21.70 19.09
C GLU A 672 -49.04 -22.68 18.06
N VAL A 673 -48.68 -22.52 16.80
CA VAL A 673 -49.12 -23.35 15.68
C VAL A 673 -47.96 -23.84 14.85
N THR A 674 -48.09 -25.08 14.33
CA THR A 674 -47.01 -25.77 13.57
C THR A 674 -47.20 -25.69 12.06
N GLY A 675 -47.97 -24.75 11.57
CA GLY A 675 -48.21 -24.49 10.17
C GLY A 675 -48.65 -23.06 9.93
N PRO A 676 -48.65 -22.60 8.65
CA PRO A 676 -48.94 -21.21 8.30
C PRO A 676 -50.44 -20.88 8.32
N SER A 677 -51.17 -21.42 9.29
CA SER A 677 -52.61 -21.13 9.47
C SER A 677 -53.03 -21.21 10.95
N PHE A 678 -54.08 -20.48 11.26
CA PHE A 678 -54.69 -20.42 12.58
C PHE A 678 -56.19 -20.24 12.45
N SER A 679 -56.98 -20.94 13.25
CA SER A 679 -58.45 -20.83 13.21
C SER A 679 -59.04 -20.65 14.59
N LEU A 680 -60.11 -19.87 14.65
CA LEU A 680 -60.99 -19.75 15.81
C LEU A 680 -62.42 -20.00 15.37
N THR A 681 -63.18 -20.71 16.21
CA THR A 681 -64.61 -20.86 15.97
C THR A 681 -65.31 -19.50 16.06
N GLN A 682 -66.48 -19.38 15.44
CA GLN A 682 -67.27 -18.17 15.48
C GLN A 682 -67.50 -17.70 16.91
N THR A 683 -67.80 -18.62 17.82
CA THR A 683 -68.03 -18.31 19.24
C THR A 683 -66.75 -17.81 19.94
N GLN A 684 -65.64 -18.53 19.77
CA GLN A 684 -64.34 -18.12 20.37
C GLN A 684 -63.92 -16.73 19.91
N TRP A 685 -64.06 -16.43 18.62
CA TRP A 685 -63.74 -15.13 18.08
C TRP A 685 -64.66 -14.03 18.61
N ALA A 686 -65.97 -14.30 18.70
CA ALA A 686 -66.95 -13.36 19.28
C ALA A 686 -66.67 -13.03 20.74
N ASP A 687 -66.34 -14.06 21.56
CA ASP A 687 -66.00 -13.91 22.97
C ASP A 687 -64.74 -13.06 23.18
N LEU A 688 -63.67 -13.34 22.39
CA LEU A 688 -62.44 -12.57 22.43
C LEU A 688 -62.66 -11.09 22.04
N ARG A 689 -63.46 -10.84 20.99
CA ARG A 689 -63.83 -9.47 20.59
C ARG A 689 -64.70 -8.73 21.60
N ALA A 690 -65.58 -9.43 22.29
CA ALA A 690 -66.40 -8.81 23.38
C ALA A 690 -65.52 -8.39 24.56
N LEU A 691 -64.50 -9.20 24.91
CA LEU A 691 -63.62 -8.91 26.02
C LEU A 691 -62.53 -7.87 25.61
N HIS A 692 -62.04 -7.89 24.38
CA HIS A 692 -60.93 -7.08 23.89
C HIS A 692 -61.25 -6.43 22.52
N PRO A 693 -62.18 -5.48 22.44
CA PRO A 693 -62.76 -4.99 21.18
C PRO A 693 -61.74 -4.26 20.27
N LEU A 694 -60.66 -3.70 20.86
CA LEU A 694 -59.65 -2.96 20.15
C LEU A 694 -58.34 -3.78 19.92
N ALA A 695 -58.28 -5.01 20.43
CA ALA A 695 -57.07 -5.83 20.28
C ALA A 695 -56.99 -6.42 18.89
N ALA A 696 -55.83 -6.26 18.26
CA ALA A 696 -55.51 -6.83 16.96
C ALA A 696 -54.81 -8.17 17.13
N LEU A 697 -55.09 -9.10 16.24
CA LEU A 697 -54.30 -10.33 16.09
C LEU A 697 -53.02 -10.03 15.34
N TRP A 698 -51.96 -10.70 15.75
CA TRP A 698 -50.66 -10.70 15.08
C TRP A 698 -50.08 -12.10 15.03
N VAL A 699 -49.17 -12.34 14.09
CA VAL A 699 -48.40 -13.58 13.98
C VAL A 699 -46.92 -13.27 13.79
N ARG A 700 -46.05 -14.10 14.39
CA ARG A 700 -44.60 -14.11 14.17
C ARG A 700 -44.08 -15.53 14.06
N GLN A 701 -43.02 -15.73 13.31
CA GLN A 701 -42.34 -17.02 13.23
C GLN A 701 -41.45 -17.25 14.44
N ILE A 702 -41.49 -18.45 15.01
CA ILE A 702 -40.55 -18.90 16.01
C ILE A 702 -39.42 -19.58 15.28
N GLY A 703 -38.21 -19.01 15.27
CA GLY A 703 -37.03 -19.60 14.69
C GLY A 703 -36.18 -20.35 15.72
N THR A 704 -35.17 -21.02 15.25
CA THR A 704 -34.25 -21.80 16.08
C THR A 704 -33.58 -20.97 17.17
N ARG A 705 -33.25 -19.71 16.86
CA ARG A 705 -32.44 -18.82 17.73
C ARG A 705 -33.10 -17.48 18.03
N GLY A 706 -34.27 -17.23 17.54
CA GLY A 706 -34.97 -15.96 17.76
C GLY A 706 -36.38 -15.92 17.19
N LEU A 707 -37.05 -14.82 17.42
CA LEU A 707 -38.41 -14.57 16.94
C LEU A 707 -38.37 -13.57 15.78
N SER A 708 -39.21 -13.77 14.76
CA SER A 708 -39.38 -12.77 13.71
C SER A 708 -40.10 -11.52 14.25
N HIS A 709 -40.04 -10.41 13.51
CA HIS A 709 -40.96 -9.32 13.72
C HIS A 709 -42.38 -9.80 13.45
N PRO A 710 -43.40 -9.25 14.15
CA PRO A 710 -44.79 -9.63 13.94
C PRO A 710 -45.35 -8.97 12.68
N VAL A 711 -46.36 -9.61 12.13
CA VAL A 711 -47.29 -9.00 11.16
C VAL A 711 -48.70 -9.06 11.71
N HIS A 712 -49.43 -7.97 11.54
CA HIS A 712 -50.86 -7.93 11.95
C HIS A 712 -51.70 -8.78 11.00
N LEU A 713 -52.55 -9.61 11.58
CA LEU A 713 -53.54 -10.38 10.82
C LEU A 713 -54.76 -9.50 10.51
N PRO A 714 -55.36 -9.62 9.33
CA PRO A 714 -56.54 -8.85 8.99
C PRO A 714 -57.71 -9.21 9.91
N PRO A 715 -58.58 -8.25 10.26
CA PRO A 715 -59.77 -8.55 11.04
C PRO A 715 -60.71 -9.48 10.27
N ALA A 716 -61.29 -10.46 10.92
CA ALA A 716 -62.32 -11.28 10.28
C ALA A 716 -63.51 -10.41 9.87
N PRO A 717 -64.05 -10.62 8.68
CA PRO A 717 -65.20 -9.87 8.17
C PRO A 717 -66.36 -10.00 9.16
N SER A 718 -67.05 -8.90 9.47
CA SER A 718 -68.32 -8.95 10.13
C SER A 718 -69.35 -9.61 9.22
N GLN A 719 -70.01 -10.67 9.67
CA GLN A 719 -71.20 -11.11 8.96
C GLN A 719 -72.22 -9.97 9.04
N GLU A 720 -72.44 -9.25 7.95
CA GLU A 720 -73.63 -8.46 7.80
C GLU A 720 -74.79 -9.45 7.80
N THR A 721 -75.58 -9.42 8.87
CA THR A 721 -76.87 -10.09 8.91
C THR A 721 -77.71 -9.50 7.80
N ASN A 722 -77.89 -10.27 6.72
CA ASN A 722 -78.89 -9.98 5.72
C ASN A 722 -80.26 -10.12 6.32
#